data_b3c6046b0b4d7130da29de8470a5d344
#
_entry.id   b3c6046b0b4d7130da29de8470a5d344
#
_cell.length_a   1.000
_cell.length_b   1.000
_cell.length_c   1.000
_cell.angle_alpha   90.00
_cell.angle_beta   90.00
_cell.angle_gamma   90.00
#
_symmetry.space_group_name_H-M   'P 1'
#
loop_
_entity.id
_entity.type
_entity.pdbx_description
1 polymer ?
#
loop_
_entity_poly.entity_id
_entity_poly.type
_entity_poly.pdbx_seq_one_letter_code
_entity_poly.pdbx_strand_id
1 'polypeptide(L)'
;MPNDSSKLEKSEKSEPFIEQIKDGGKKLVLSFGPVGLALGLAIYFARLGQWQPAGVCFVGAGVLVIGSKFYKTLEPEIDKLFQWLVNNFVSWLKKIWWKITSNFQGKYYQQLIFDCRDYRTQGLKTRGAFTLDLEQVFVPLQVAPESADKISSDMMRKKRSHHSLGIWDFLAEISQQPSYRRIVIIGPPGSGKTTLLEHLTLMYAQNAQQKQNRKAPTLIPILLHLRTVQDKISGDNPPILAALIEQQPDIAVLNPKQWFAEKLKQGKCLVMFDGLDEVADEAQRQKVSHWIDQQMRTYSRSAFLLTSRPVGYRNAPLELVGTVLEMQQFSLRQTRQFIQNWYLQNEIKGRLGRIDEGVRQVAKTQADDLMNRIQNQLTLAMMALNPLLLTMIATVHRFRGALPGRRVELYGEICDVLLGRRQEAKGIQDLLTAPQKQSVLQGLALALMQQPTREFTAEQGGKFFGEKLRMVIGEAIQPADFLKAIVNQTGLLVEREQGIYEFVHKSFQEYLAAVEVKDTKQETLLTQKMGDDWWFETIRLYAAQSDASLLIWAALKQATVPALTLAVDCLEEGLRVKPEIRTALEQRLERGLESTNTKISNLAAQVKLARRLNRLLRIDASLEIDTTLITCAEYQLFINAQCKTGRNRQPGHWTGYQFAPGDAAKPISGVRASDAEAFCQWLLEQGYGFCRLPQVKEACAHPIADGKIGYWCTSSDIKKKIEGISQEQIQVWKREMVEKFSIDRDLARDLALDLNSNLARGLSPALDRARTLARDLNLDLDLALDREGDIVLEIALEIDRHRAINRDRIHDRRRTLDRALDLTLDRALDLTFDLDLDLRPDRKASETVCGHLLLIAAFWNLLSQIFERASQYLVRRGIFNRKRYKMYSHEYASNRDTVLGLYVFFVLINLRKTSHMPAWEGIRVVRERLTEQS
;
A
#
# COMPACT_ATOMS: atom_id res chain seq x y z
N MET A 1 -6.33 -54.07 -3.38
CA MET A 1 -5.94 -53.53 -4.70
C MET A 1 -4.45 -53.82 -4.89
N PRO A 2 -4.04 -54.46 -5.96
CA PRO A 2 -2.74 -55.11 -6.05
C PRO A 2 -1.62 -54.11 -6.38
N ASN A 3 -0.50 -54.34 -5.78
CA ASN A 3 0.78 -53.68 -5.98
C ASN A 3 1.27 -53.82 -7.43
N ASP A 4 1.51 -52.68 -8.06
CA ASP A 4 2.18 -52.65 -9.35
C ASP A 4 3.69 -52.42 -9.16
N SER A 5 4.40 -53.52 -8.79
CA SER A 5 5.83 -53.55 -8.60
C SER A 5 6.61 -53.77 -9.91
N SER A 6 5.96 -53.67 -11.08
CA SER A 6 6.57 -54.03 -12.36
C SER A 6 7.32 -52.90 -13.09
N LYS A 7 7.47 -51.69 -12.50
CA LYS A 7 8.17 -50.56 -13.12
C LYS A 7 9.58 -50.26 -12.63
N LEU A 8 10.05 -50.97 -11.57
CA LEU A 8 11.41 -50.78 -11.04
C LEU A 8 12.46 -51.72 -11.63
N GLU A 9 12.05 -52.79 -12.32
CA GLU A 9 12.99 -53.76 -12.94
C GLU A 9 13.57 -53.31 -14.29
N LYS A 10 13.25 -52.15 -14.83
CA LYS A 10 13.78 -51.66 -16.12
C LYS A 10 15.11 -50.90 -16.04
N SER A 11 15.64 -50.64 -14.87
CA SER A 11 16.95 -49.92 -14.74
C SER A 11 18.18 -50.89 -14.63
N GLU A 12 17.99 -52.12 -14.24
CA GLU A 12 19.08 -53.08 -14.15
C GLU A 12 19.44 -53.82 -15.45
N LYS A 13 18.56 -53.67 -16.50
CA LYS A 13 18.82 -54.27 -17.81
C LYS A 13 19.71 -53.44 -18.74
N SER A 14 20.25 -52.34 -18.30
CA SER A 14 21.07 -51.47 -19.14
C SER A 14 22.55 -51.84 -19.18
N GLU A 15 23.09 -52.53 -18.18
CA GLU A 15 24.51 -52.93 -18.17
C GLU A 15 24.85 -54.04 -19.20
N PRO A 16 24.06 -55.11 -19.32
CA PRO A 16 24.35 -56.12 -20.35
C PRO A 16 24.16 -55.61 -21.77
N PHE A 17 23.33 -54.57 -21.96
CA PHE A 17 23.09 -53.97 -23.28
C PHE A 17 24.25 -53.10 -23.76
N ILE A 18 24.92 -52.38 -22.82
CA ILE A 18 26.15 -51.61 -23.13
C ILE A 18 27.30 -52.53 -23.48
N GLU A 19 27.40 -53.73 -22.87
CA GLU A 19 28.40 -54.74 -23.28
C GLU A 19 28.09 -55.38 -24.63
N GLN A 20 26.83 -55.62 -24.94
CA GLN A 20 26.42 -56.10 -26.28
C GLN A 20 26.66 -55.09 -27.38
N ILE A 21 26.52 -53.76 -27.09
CA ILE A 21 26.86 -52.68 -28.01
C ILE A 21 28.36 -52.54 -28.17
N LYS A 22 29.15 -52.79 -27.11
CA LYS A 22 30.62 -52.82 -27.21
C LYS A 22 31.11 -53.97 -28.06
N ASP A 23 30.51 -55.14 -27.94
CA ASP A 23 30.94 -56.36 -28.69
C ASP A 23 30.36 -56.37 -30.11
N GLY A 24 29.10 -55.96 -30.30
CA GLY A 24 28.50 -55.72 -31.62
C GLY A 24 29.17 -54.57 -32.38
N GLY A 25 29.52 -53.50 -31.65
CA GLY A 25 30.24 -52.35 -32.18
C GLY A 25 31.67 -52.72 -32.62
N LYS A 26 32.41 -53.57 -31.88
CA LYS A 26 33.74 -54.07 -32.27
C LYS A 26 33.66 -54.94 -33.53
N LYS A 27 32.65 -55.81 -33.66
CA LYS A 27 32.44 -56.61 -34.88
C LYS A 27 32.06 -55.77 -36.10
N LEU A 28 31.25 -54.70 -35.93
CA LEU A 28 30.86 -53.77 -37.00
C LEU A 28 32.02 -52.84 -37.43
N VAL A 29 32.86 -52.41 -36.48
CA VAL A 29 34.07 -51.60 -36.75
C VAL A 29 35.14 -52.46 -37.45
N LEU A 30 35.25 -53.70 -37.07
CA LEU A 30 36.19 -54.67 -37.75
C LEU A 30 35.69 -54.99 -39.18
N SER A 31 34.41 -55.00 -39.52
CA SER A 31 33.86 -55.34 -40.83
C SER A 31 33.64 -54.18 -41.76
N PHE A 32 33.25 -53.02 -41.21
CA PHE A 32 32.84 -51.85 -42.00
C PHE A 32 33.51 -50.50 -41.54
N GLY A 33 34.44 -50.56 -40.63
CA GLY A 33 35.16 -49.42 -40.13
C GLY A 33 34.25 -48.42 -39.36
N PRO A 34 34.77 -47.24 -38.99
CA PRO A 34 34.06 -46.21 -38.23
C PRO A 34 32.77 -45.72 -38.91
N VAL A 35 32.65 -45.82 -40.20
CA VAL A 35 31.48 -45.43 -41.00
C VAL A 35 30.28 -46.36 -40.70
N GLY A 36 30.51 -47.65 -40.57
CA GLY A 36 29.45 -48.61 -40.27
C GLY A 36 28.83 -48.39 -38.86
N LEU A 37 29.66 -47.95 -37.93
CA LEU A 37 29.21 -47.65 -36.58
C LEU A 37 28.33 -46.37 -36.55
N ALA A 38 28.75 -45.36 -37.29
CA ALA A 38 27.97 -44.12 -37.38
C ALA A 38 26.64 -44.30 -38.10
N LEU A 39 26.60 -45.10 -39.15
CA LEU A 39 25.36 -45.48 -39.87
C LEU A 39 24.44 -46.35 -39.00
N GLY A 40 24.98 -47.30 -38.24
CA GLY A 40 24.20 -48.13 -37.31
C GLY A 40 23.54 -47.31 -36.22
N LEU A 41 24.25 -46.33 -35.67
CA LEU A 41 23.70 -45.38 -34.69
C LEU A 41 22.62 -44.47 -35.31
N ALA A 42 22.80 -43.99 -36.53
CA ALA A 42 21.81 -43.19 -37.23
C ALA A 42 20.47 -43.93 -37.42
N ILE A 43 20.56 -45.21 -37.87
CA ILE A 43 19.38 -46.07 -38.04
C ILE A 43 18.74 -46.41 -36.69
N TYR A 44 19.52 -46.58 -35.64
CA TYR A 44 19.01 -46.81 -34.29
C TYR A 44 18.23 -45.63 -33.77
N PHE A 45 18.77 -44.41 -33.85
CA PHE A 45 18.06 -43.21 -33.42
C PHE A 45 16.82 -42.88 -34.29
N ALA A 46 16.88 -43.15 -35.59
CA ALA A 46 15.72 -42.99 -36.47
C ALA A 46 14.56 -43.94 -36.09
N ARG A 47 14.88 -45.21 -35.71
CA ARG A 47 13.88 -46.16 -35.21
C ARG A 47 13.25 -45.78 -33.88
N LEU A 48 13.97 -45.01 -33.08
CA LEU A 48 13.43 -44.44 -31.82
C LEU A 48 12.64 -43.13 -32.04
N GLY A 49 12.43 -42.68 -33.25
CA GLY A 49 11.74 -41.43 -33.53
C GLY A 49 12.56 -40.15 -33.24
N GLN A 50 13.85 -40.29 -32.99
CA GLN A 50 14.75 -39.19 -32.63
C GLN A 50 15.54 -38.73 -33.87
N TRP A 51 14.92 -37.92 -34.72
CA TRP A 51 15.44 -37.47 -35.99
C TRP A 51 16.68 -36.55 -35.95
N GLN A 52 16.79 -35.73 -34.90
CA GLN A 52 17.94 -34.81 -34.75
C GLN A 52 19.27 -35.54 -34.47
N PRO A 53 19.39 -36.44 -33.47
CA PRO A 53 20.61 -37.23 -33.29
C PRO A 53 20.86 -38.20 -34.46
N ALA A 54 19.81 -38.76 -35.10
CA ALA A 54 19.96 -39.58 -36.31
C ALA A 54 20.62 -38.76 -37.44
N GLY A 55 20.21 -37.53 -37.68
CA GLY A 55 20.78 -36.62 -38.68
C GLY A 55 22.27 -36.29 -38.43
N VAL A 56 22.62 -36.05 -37.15
CA VAL A 56 24.04 -35.80 -36.75
C VAL A 56 24.91 -37.01 -37.01
N CYS A 57 24.42 -38.22 -36.68
CA CYS A 57 25.17 -39.47 -36.95
C CYS A 57 25.30 -39.73 -38.45
N PHE A 58 24.33 -39.37 -39.28
CA PHE A 58 24.37 -39.50 -40.74
C PHE A 58 25.38 -38.55 -41.37
N VAL A 59 25.40 -37.27 -40.93
CA VAL A 59 26.40 -36.28 -41.35
C VAL A 59 27.83 -36.70 -40.91
N GLY A 60 27.96 -37.22 -39.70
CA GLY A 60 29.20 -37.78 -39.17
C GLY A 60 29.73 -38.95 -40.02
N ALA A 61 28.86 -39.86 -40.48
CA ALA A 61 29.21 -40.94 -41.40
C ALA A 61 29.69 -40.41 -42.74
N GLY A 62 29.04 -39.36 -43.30
CA GLY A 62 29.44 -38.69 -44.55
C GLY A 62 30.83 -38.07 -44.47
N VAL A 63 31.19 -37.42 -43.37
CA VAL A 63 32.50 -36.83 -43.12
C VAL A 63 33.58 -37.91 -43.01
N LEU A 64 33.27 -39.06 -42.38
CA LEU A 64 34.20 -40.18 -42.29
C LEU A 64 34.44 -40.85 -43.64
N VAL A 65 33.45 -40.88 -44.54
CA VAL A 65 33.63 -41.40 -45.92
C VAL A 65 34.52 -40.48 -46.73
N ILE A 66 34.39 -39.20 -46.61
CA ILE A 66 35.22 -38.21 -47.30
C ILE A 66 36.68 -38.28 -46.77
N GLY A 67 36.80 -38.38 -45.40
CA GLY A 67 38.12 -38.53 -44.77
C GLY A 67 38.84 -39.81 -45.12
N SER A 68 38.16 -40.95 -45.38
CA SER A 68 38.78 -42.23 -45.74
C SER A 68 39.49 -42.25 -47.16
N LYS A 69 39.09 -41.36 -48.06
CA LYS A 69 39.76 -41.22 -49.39
C LYS A 69 41.06 -40.43 -49.32
N PHE A 70 41.31 -39.65 -48.25
CA PHE A 70 42.55 -38.90 -48.03
C PHE A 70 43.60 -39.69 -47.19
N TYR A 71 43.18 -40.79 -46.60
CA TYR A 71 43.91 -41.52 -45.54
C TYR A 71 45.18 -42.24 -46.02
N LYS A 72 45.35 -42.41 -47.34
CA LYS A 72 46.51 -43.19 -47.86
C LYS A 72 47.82 -42.39 -47.90
N THR A 73 47.91 -41.16 -47.45
CA THR A 73 49.12 -40.30 -47.68
C THR A 73 49.73 -39.74 -46.35
N LEU A 74 49.16 -39.94 -45.12
CA LEU A 74 49.70 -39.28 -43.91
C LEU A 74 49.52 -40.17 -42.63
N GLU A 75 50.29 -41.26 -42.51
CA GLU A 75 50.02 -42.36 -41.61
C GLU A 75 50.35 -42.16 -40.07
N PRO A 76 51.32 -41.45 -39.54
CA PRO A 76 51.54 -41.49 -38.10
C PRO A 76 51.02 -40.31 -37.24
N GLU A 77 50.69 -39.16 -37.76
CA GLU A 77 50.14 -38.05 -36.95
C GLU A 77 48.61 -38.05 -36.89
N ILE A 78 47.96 -38.66 -37.87
CA ILE A 78 46.50 -38.74 -37.96
C ILE A 78 45.93 -39.70 -36.95
N ASP A 79 46.63 -40.73 -36.55
CA ASP A 79 46.15 -41.66 -35.50
C ASP A 79 46.02 -41.00 -34.11
N LYS A 80 46.92 -40.07 -33.76
CA LYS A 80 46.83 -39.30 -32.50
C LYS A 80 45.68 -38.29 -32.56
N LEU A 81 45.53 -37.63 -33.68
CA LEU A 81 44.44 -36.66 -33.93
C LEU A 81 43.11 -37.40 -34.01
N PHE A 82 43.06 -38.58 -34.61
CA PHE A 82 41.83 -39.39 -34.67
C PHE A 82 41.44 -39.99 -33.33
N GLN A 83 42.37 -40.48 -32.53
CA GLN A 83 42.08 -40.91 -31.16
C GLN A 83 41.63 -39.73 -30.27
N TRP A 84 42.25 -38.55 -30.44
CA TRP A 84 41.79 -37.34 -29.72
C TRP A 84 40.38 -36.92 -30.14
N LEU A 85 40.10 -36.90 -31.48
CA LEU A 85 38.77 -36.62 -32.02
C LEU A 85 37.71 -37.64 -31.60
N VAL A 86 38.03 -38.94 -31.63
CA VAL A 86 37.14 -40.01 -31.22
C VAL A 86 36.87 -39.92 -29.72
N ASN A 87 37.88 -39.70 -28.88
CA ASN A 87 37.70 -39.54 -27.44
C ASN A 87 36.90 -38.29 -27.07
N ASN A 88 37.13 -37.18 -27.74
CA ASN A 88 36.32 -35.94 -27.56
C ASN A 88 34.92 -36.09 -28.13
N PHE A 89 34.75 -36.76 -29.26
CA PHE A 89 33.41 -37.04 -29.82
C PHE A 89 32.60 -38.02 -28.97
N VAL A 90 33.24 -39.07 -28.44
CA VAL A 90 32.60 -39.99 -27.50
C VAL A 90 32.27 -39.31 -26.18
N SER A 91 33.15 -38.46 -25.68
CA SER A 91 32.86 -37.65 -24.47
C SER A 91 31.74 -36.63 -24.70
N TRP A 92 31.71 -36.01 -25.90
CA TRP A 92 30.66 -35.11 -26.34
C TRP A 92 29.33 -35.84 -26.58
N LEU A 93 29.35 -37.03 -27.20
CA LEU A 93 28.18 -37.89 -27.36
C LEU A 93 27.67 -38.39 -25.99
N LYS A 94 28.54 -38.74 -25.08
CA LYS A 94 28.15 -39.08 -23.69
C LYS A 94 27.46 -37.90 -23.00
N LYS A 95 27.97 -36.66 -23.16
CA LYS A 95 27.35 -35.46 -22.61
C LYS A 95 26.00 -35.18 -23.26
N ILE A 96 25.82 -35.36 -24.56
CA ILE A 96 24.53 -35.19 -25.25
C ILE A 96 23.55 -36.33 -24.87
N TRP A 97 24.01 -37.57 -24.85
CA TRP A 97 23.17 -38.72 -24.46
C TRP A 97 22.66 -38.56 -23.04
N TRP A 98 23.50 -38.14 -22.08
CA TRP A 98 23.10 -37.80 -20.72
C TRP A 98 22.11 -36.64 -20.68
N LYS A 99 22.28 -35.65 -21.52
CA LYS A 99 21.42 -34.48 -21.60
C LYS A 99 20.04 -34.80 -22.18
N ILE A 100 19.92 -35.78 -23.05
CA ILE A 100 18.68 -36.23 -23.69
C ILE A 100 17.95 -37.30 -22.85
N THR A 101 18.68 -38.17 -22.15
CA THR A 101 18.10 -39.28 -21.37
C THR A 101 17.77 -38.90 -19.91
N SER A 102 18.44 -37.91 -19.34
CA SER A 102 18.12 -37.44 -18.01
C SER A 102 17.12 -36.28 -18.11
N ASN A 103 15.86 -36.56 -17.84
CA ASN A 103 14.84 -35.51 -17.62
C ASN A 103 15.08 -34.83 -16.24
N PHE A 104 16.37 -34.44 -15.98
CA PHE A 104 16.79 -33.88 -14.68
C PHE A 104 16.02 -32.61 -14.36
N GLN A 105 15.90 -31.68 -15.30
CA GLN A 105 15.16 -30.44 -15.09
C GLN A 105 13.70 -30.72 -14.75
N GLY A 106 13.06 -31.69 -15.38
CA GLY A 106 11.69 -32.07 -15.08
C GLY A 106 11.56 -32.67 -13.68
N LYS A 107 12.49 -33.57 -13.27
CA LYS A 107 12.49 -34.13 -11.91
C LYS A 107 12.77 -33.05 -10.86
N TYR A 108 13.72 -32.15 -11.12
CA TYR A 108 14.01 -31.00 -10.27
C TYR A 108 12.79 -30.09 -10.09
N TYR A 109 12.07 -29.77 -11.17
CA TYR A 109 10.85 -28.97 -11.09
C TYR A 109 9.74 -29.70 -10.32
N GLN A 110 9.57 -31.00 -10.52
CA GLN A 110 8.61 -31.79 -9.72
C GLN A 110 8.93 -31.77 -8.24
N GLN A 111 10.21 -31.84 -7.87
CA GLN A 111 10.65 -31.70 -6.47
C GLN A 111 10.31 -30.32 -5.91
N LEU A 112 10.65 -29.24 -6.63
CA LEU A 112 10.34 -27.89 -6.20
C LEU A 112 8.81 -27.65 -6.05
N ILE A 113 8.02 -28.18 -6.97
CA ILE A 113 6.55 -28.13 -6.89
C ILE A 113 6.06 -28.85 -5.64
N PHE A 114 6.61 -30.03 -5.34
CA PHE A 114 6.26 -30.79 -4.14
C PHE A 114 6.62 -30.03 -2.86
N ASP A 115 7.79 -29.39 -2.82
CA ASP A 115 8.27 -28.65 -1.65
C ASP A 115 7.53 -27.34 -1.39
N CYS A 116 7.14 -26.64 -2.45
CA CYS A 116 6.55 -25.28 -2.39
C CYS A 116 5.03 -25.24 -2.59
N ARG A 117 4.36 -26.36 -2.90
CA ARG A 117 2.94 -26.36 -3.21
C ARG A 117 2.04 -26.07 -2.01
N ASP A 118 2.51 -26.41 -0.81
CA ASP A 118 1.73 -26.31 0.42
C ASP A 118 1.88 -24.91 1.06
N TYR A 119 0.74 -24.26 1.31
CA TYR A 119 0.72 -23.01 2.08
C TYR A 119 1.15 -23.27 3.53
N ARG A 120 2.37 -22.87 3.86
CA ARG A 120 2.95 -23.04 5.19
C ARG A 120 2.87 -21.71 5.95
N THR A 121 2.05 -21.64 6.97
CA THR A 121 2.16 -20.56 7.95
C THR A 121 3.33 -20.87 8.87
N GLN A 122 4.38 -20.04 8.88
CA GLN A 122 5.47 -20.15 9.84
C GLN A 122 4.88 -20.16 11.26
N GLY A 123 5.19 -21.15 12.05
CA GLY A 123 4.61 -21.37 13.38
C GLY A 123 3.30 -22.16 13.41
N LEU A 124 2.58 -22.30 12.31
CA LEU A 124 1.41 -23.16 12.18
C LEU A 124 1.79 -24.38 11.35
N LYS A 125 2.51 -25.37 11.93
CA LYS A 125 2.74 -26.68 11.29
C LYS A 125 1.43 -27.46 11.26
N THR A 126 0.57 -27.16 10.30
CA THR A 126 -0.56 -28.02 9.97
C THR A 126 -0.03 -29.27 9.23
N ARG A 127 0.64 -30.16 9.92
CA ARG A 127 0.78 -31.54 9.49
C ARG A 127 -0.50 -32.28 9.87
N GLY A 128 -1.49 -32.19 9.05
CA GLY A 128 -2.76 -32.89 9.13
C GLY A 128 -3.35 -32.94 7.74
N ALA A 129 -4.45 -33.69 7.56
CA ALA A 129 -5.13 -33.93 6.28
C ALA A 129 -5.55 -32.66 5.48
N PHE A 130 -5.18 -31.46 5.92
CA PHE A 130 -5.67 -30.18 5.41
C PHE A 130 -4.55 -29.15 5.21
N THR A 131 -3.51 -29.47 4.45
CA THR A 131 -2.61 -28.44 3.91
C THR A 131 -3.28 -27.73 2.75
N LEU A 132 -3.33 -26.38 2.78
CA LEU A 132 -3.91 -25.58 1.70
C LEU A 132 -2.90 -25.44 0.55
N ASP A 133 -3.40 -25.33 -0.69
CA ASP A 133 -2.55 -25.06 -1.84
C ASP A 133 -2.09 -23.61 -1.86
N LEU A 134 -0.78 -23.37 -1.88
CA LEU A 134 -0.18 -22.03 -1.92
C LEU A 134 -0.70 -21.21 -3.10
N GLU A 135 -0.72 -21.77 -4.29
CA GLU A 135 -1.17 -21.08 -5.51
C GLU A 135 -2.61 -20.54 -5.40
N GLN A 136 -3.47 -21.28 -4.70
CA GLN A 136 -4.88 -20.94 -4.56
C GLN A 136 -5.16 -19.92 -3.45
N VAL A 137 -4.33 -19.87 -2.41
CA VAL A 137 -4.49 -18.97 -1.26
C VAL A 137 -3.69 -17.69 -1.45
N PHE A 138 -2.61 -17.73 -2.22
CA PHE A 138 -1.70 -16.61 -2.40
C PHE A 138 -2.40 -15.38 -2.97
N VAL A 139 -2.12 -14.23 -2.35
CA VAL A 139 -2.51 -12.91 -2.85
C VAL A 139 -1.24 -12.17 -3.25
N PRO A 140 -1.18 -11.59 -4.46
CA PRO A 140 -0.01 -10.85 -4.90
C PRO A 140 0.39 -9.76 -3.93
N LEU A 141 1.61 -9.88 -3.40
CA LEU A 141 2.20 -8.96 -2.45
C LEU A 141 2.75 -7.73 -3.17
N GLN A 142 2.54 -6.56 -2.58
CA GLN A 142 3.06 -5.31 -3.10
C GLN A 142 4.43 -5.02 -2.52
N VAL A 143 5.28 -4.40 -3.33
CA VAL A 143 6.62 -3.97 -2.94
C VAL A 143 6.83 -2.51 -3.35
N ALA A 144 7.55 -1.75 -2.54
CA ALA A 144 7.96 -0.38 -2.84
C ALA A 144 9.48 -0.28 -2.86
N PRO A 145 10.09 0.42 -3.83
CA PRO A 145 11.53 0.68 -3.81
C PRO A 145 11.90 1.63 -2.68
N GLU A 146 12.99 1.33 -2.01
CA GLU A 146 13.54 2.14 -0.91
C GLU A 146 13.99 3.53 -1.38
N SER A 147 14.46 3.69 -2.65
CA SER A 147 14.82 4.98 -3.23
C SER A 147 14.20 5.19 -4.62
N ALA A 148 13.70 6.41 -4.85
CA ALA A 148 13.02 6.78 -6.09
C ALA A 148 13.96 6.79 -7.32
N ASP A 149 15.26 7.06 -7.13
CA ASP A 149 16.26 7.24 -8.19
C ASP A 149 16.59 5.94 -8.95
N LYS A 150 16.22 4.79 -8.40
CA LYS A 150 16.47 3.46 -9.00
C LYS A 150 15.26 2.88 -9.74
N ILE A 151 14.24 3.69 -10.02
CA ILE A 151 13.02 3.25 -10.71
C ILE A 151 13.09 3.63 -12.19
N SER A 152 12.75 2.69 -13.08
CA SER A 152 12.64 2.99 -14.52
C SER A 152 11.52 3.99 -14.81
N SER A 153 11.66 4.76 -15.90
CA SER A 153 10.66 5.76 -16.34
C SER A 153 9.27 5.15 -16.56
N ASP A 154 9.19 3.91 -17.04
CA ASP A 154 7.93 3.18 -17.23
C ASP A 154 7.28 2.77 -15.90
N MET A 155 8.09 2.39 -14.91
CA MET A 155 7.59 2.13 -13.56
C MET A 155 7.18 3.41 -12.83
N MET A 156 7.88 4.53 -13.06
CA MET A 156 7.44 5.84 -12.56
C MET A 156 6.08 6.24 -13.14
N ARG A 157 5.80 5.95 -14.42
CA ARG A 157 4.48 6.15 -15.02
C ARG A 157 3.42 5.27 -14.37
N LYS A 158 3.70 3.98 -14.14
CA LYS A 158 2.81 3.08 -13.40
C LYS A 158 2.54 3.56 -11.96
N LYS A 159 3.56 4.04 -11.26
CA LYS A 159 3.42 4.63 -9.92
C LYS A 159 2.54 5.89 -9.94
N ARG A 160 2.72 6.78 -10.94
CA ARG A 160 1.88 7.98 -11.12
C ARG A 160 0.43 7.65 -11.49
N SER A 161 0.17 6.51 -12.13
CA SER A 161 -1.18 6.02 -12.45
C SER A 161 -1.85 5.24 -11.30
N HIS A 162 -1.34 5.33 -10.06
CA HIS A 162 -1.83 4.62 -8.87
C HIS A 162 -1.86 3.08 -8.98
N HIS A 163 -1.04 2.49 -9.86
CA HIS A 163 -0.89 1.03 -9.90
C HIS A 163 0.16 0.60 -8.88
N SER A 164 -0.25 -0.25 -7.96
CA SER A 164 0.65 -0.90 -7.01
C SER A 164 1.65 -1.80 -7.75
N LEU A 165 2.94 -1.70 -7.40
CA LEU A 165 3.99 -2.50 -7.99
C LEU A 165 4.10 -3.85 -7.30
N GLY A 166 4.19 -4.92 -8.08
CA GLY A 166 4.50 -6.27 -7.62
C GLY A 166 5.89 -6.70 -8.02
N ILE A 167 6.41 -7.76 -7.39
CA ILE A 167 7.74 -8.30 -7.74
C ILE A 167 7.84 -8.67 -9.24
N TRP A 168 6.74 -9.10 -9.86
CA TRP A 168 6.70 -9.46 -11.27
C TRP A 168 6.97 -8.29 -12.23
N ASP A 169 6.71 -7.05 -11.81
CA ASP A 169 7.02 -5.86 -12.60
C ASP A 169 8.54 -5.66 -12.71
N PHE A 170 9.28 -5.91 -11.62
CA PHE A 170 10.74 -5.85 -11.59
C PHE A 170 11.38 -7.02 -12.35
N LEU A 171 10.89 -8.25 -12.14
CA LEU A 171 11.39 -9.43 -12.81
C LEU A 171 11.16 -9.38 -14.33
N ALA A 172 10.09 -8.75 -14.81
CA ALA A 172 9.81 -8.59 -16.23
C ALA A 172 10.82 -7.64 -16.93
N GLU A 173 11.41 -6.71 -16.19
CA GLU A 173 12.36 -5.72 -16.72
C GLU A 173 13.84 -6.10 -16.51
N ILE A 174 14.16 -7.27 -15.96
CA ILE A 174 15.54 -7.74 -15.70
C ILE A 174 16.45 -7.64 -16.95
N SER A 175 15.90 -7.87 -18.15
CA SER A 175 16.66 -7.82 -19.39
C SER A 175 17.01 -6.40 -19.80
N GLN A 176 16.20 -5.42 -19.48
CA GLN A 176 16.36 -4.01 -19.85
C GLN A 176 17.10 -3.23 -18.76
N GLN A 177 16.91 -3.58 -17.51
CA GLN A 177 17.46 -2.89 -16.35
C GLN A 177 18.38 -3.83 -15.54
N PRO A 178 19.71 -3.71 -15.67
CA PRO A 178 20.67 -4.59 -14.96
C PRO A 178 20.55 -4.52 -13.43
N SER A 179 20.09 -3.39 -12.85
CA SER A 179 19.87 -3.22 -11.42
C SER A 179 18.85 -4.21 -10.87
N TYR A 180 17.85 -4.62 -11.68
CA TYR A 180 16.82 -5.59 -11.26
C TYR A 180 17.28 -7.04 -11.29
N ARG A 181 18.54 -7.31 -11.67
CA ARG A 181 19.12 -8.66 -11.51
C ARG A 181 19.58 -8.95 -10.08
N ARG A 182 19.64 -7.95 -9.21
CA ARG A 182 20.11 -8.08 -7.82
C ARG A 182 19.19 -7.31 -6.91
N ILE A 183 18.16 -8.01 -6.45
CA ILE A 183 17.08 -7.44 -5.66
C ILE A 183 17.18 -7.93 -4.22
N VAL A 184 17.06 -7.03 -3.27
CA VAL A 184 16.83 -7.36 -1.86
C VAL A 184 15.40 -6.97 -1.50
N ILE A 185 14.69 -7.87 -0.83
CA ILE A 185 13.34 -7.61 -0.31
C ILE A 185 13.43 -7.56 1.21
N ILE A 186 13.20 -6.39 1.78
CA ILE A 186 13.12 -6.21 3.23
C ILE A 186 11.66 -6.12 3.69
N GLY A 187 11.39 -6.52 4.92
CA GLY A 187 10.04 -6.40 5.48
C GLY A 187 9.92 -6.98 6.88
N PRO A 188 8.90 -6.54 7.65
CA PRO A 188 8.68 -6.99 9.02
C PRO A 188 8.35 -8.49 9.11
N PRO A 189 8.39 -9.07 10.32
CA PRO A 189 7.92 -10.44 10.56
C PRO A 189 6.48 -10.64 10.09
N GLY A 190 6.20 -11.80 9.50
CA GLY A 190 4.83 -12.13 9.05
C GLY A 190 4.35 -11.38 7.80
N SER A 191 5.20 -10.59 7.13
CA SER A 191 4.85 -9.87 5.90
C SER A 191 4.76 -10.76 4.65
N GLY A 192 5.11 -12.05 4.74
CA GLY A 192 4.98 -13.01 3.65
C GLY A 192 6.22 -13.14 2.74
N LYS A 193 7.43 -12.73 3.17
CA LYS A 193 8.67 -12.82 2.38
C LYS A 193 8.96 -14.23 1.89
N THR A 194 9.03 -15.20 2.80
CA THR A 194 9.25 -16.62 2.47
C THR A 194 8.15 -17.15 1.55
N THR A 195 6.89 -16.82 1.85
CA THR A 195 5.73 -17.22 1.04
C THR A 195 5.81 -16.65 -0.38
N LEU A 196 6.34 -15.43 -0.55
CA LEU A 196 6.61 -14.85 -1.85
C LEU A 196 7.66 -15.64 -2.63
N LEU A 197 8.78 -16.04 -1.99
CA LEU A 197 9.83 -16.82 -2.65
C LEU A 197 9.34 -18.23 -3.01
N GLU A 198 8.59 -18.87 -2.13
CA GLU A 198 7.96 -20.18 -2.40
C GLU A 198 6.97 -20.07 -3.59
N HIS A 199 6.15 -19.01 -3.63
CA HIS A 199 5.24 -18.77 -4.76
C HIS A 199 6.00 -18.50 -6.07
N LEU A 200 7.07 -17.69 -6.05
CA LEU A 200 7.92 -17.48 -7.22
C LEU A 200 8.52 -18.80 -7.70
N THR A 201 9.07 -19.61 -6.78
CA THR A 201 9.62 -20.95 -7.08
C THR A 201 8.57 -21.80 -7.77
N LEU A 202 7.37 -21.85 -7.23
CA LEU A 202 6.25 -22.63 -7.77
C LEU A 202 5.86 -22.17 -9.18
N MET A 203 5.70 -20.84 -9.39
CA MET A 203 5.33 -20.29 -10.71
C MET A 203 6.39 -20.57 -11.78
N TYR A 204 7.68 -20.45 -11.45
CA TYR A 204 8.75 -20.76 -12.38
C TYR A 204 8.88 -22.27 -12.64
N ALA A 205 8.73 -23.12 -11.62
CA ALA A 205 8.78 -24.58 -11.77
C ALA A 205 7.61 -25.13 -12.60
N GLN A 206 6.45 -24.48 -12.53
CA GLN A 206 5.26 -24.79 -13.35
C GLN A 206 5.30 -24.14 -14.75
N ASN A 207 6.32 -23.32 -15.08
CA ASN A 207 6.37 -22.47 -16.26
C ASN A 207 5.17 -21.53 -16.40
N ALA A 208 4.63 -21.06 -15.27
CA ALA A 208 3.44 -20.21 -15.18
C ALA A 208 3.77 -18.72 -15.01
N GLN A 209 5.04 -18.31 -15.00
CA GLN A 209 5.49 -16.93 -14.79
C GLN A 209 4.88 -15.93 -15.80
N GLN A 210 4.65 -16.36 -17.04
CA GLN A 210 4.05 -15.51 -18.07
C GLN A 210 2.56 -15.24 -17.85
N LYS A 211 1.87 -16.05 -17.03
CA LYS A 211 0.50 -15.77 -16.58
C LYS A 211 0.47 -14.57 -15.63
N GLN A 212 1.55 -14.36 -14.86
CA GLN A 212 1.69 -13.25 -13.93
C GLN A 212 2.11 -11.95 -14.63
N ASN A 213 3.12 -12.06 -15.52
CA ASN A 213 3.54 -10.94 -16.36
C ASN A 213 4.07 -11.50 -17.70
N ARG A 214 3.48 -11.08 -18.83
CA ARG A 214 3.84 -11.58 -20.16
C ARG A 214 5.31 -11.39 -20.54
N LYS A 215 5.99 -10.39 -19.95
CA LYS A 215 7.40 -10.07 -20.19
C LYS A 215 8.33 -10.81 -19.22
N ALA A 216 7.83 -11.59 -18.27
CA ALA A 216 8.65 -12.30 -17.31
C ALA A 216 9.56 -13.34 -18.03
N PRO A 217 10.88 -13.30 -17.82
CA PRO A 217 11.81 -14.21 -18.47
C PRO A 217 11.64 -15.63 -17.96
N THR A 218 11.99 -16.61 -18.78
CA THR A 218 12.04 -18.01 -18.37
C THR A 218 13.35 -18.28 -17.64
N LEU A 219 13.30 -18.46 -16.32
CA LEU A 219 14.44 -18.72 -15.45
C LEU A 219 14.24 -20.03 -14.68
N ILE A 220 15.34 -20.66 -14.30
CA ILE A 220 15.37 -21.85 -13.44
C ILE A 220 15.36 -21.33 -11.99
N PRO A 221 14.31 -21.59 -11.20
CA PRO A 221 14.27 -21.15 -9.82
C PRO A 221 15.21 -22.00 -8.94
N ILE A 222 15.96 -21.34 -8.06
CA ILE A 222 16.82 -21.97 -7.05
C ILE A 222 16.49 -21.28 -5.73
N LEU A 223 15.86 -21.98 -4.80
CA LEU A 223 15.51 -21.45 -3.47
C LEU A 223 16.45 -22.06 -2.41
N LEU A 224 17.10 -21.21 -1.64
CA LEU A 224 18.02 -21.59 -0.56
C LEU A 224 17.63 -20.84 0.72
N HIS A 225 17.28 -21.60 1.76
CA HIS A 225 17.08 -21.03 3.09
C HIS A 225 18.45 -20.88 3.78
N LEU A 226 18.86 -19.64 4.02
CA LEU A 226 20.22 -19.35 4.54
C LEU A 226 20.48 -19.99 5.89
N ARG A 227 19.49 -20.12 6.76
CA ARG A 227 19.58 -20.82 8.05
C ARG A 227 20.02 -22.29 7.93
N THR A 228 19.73 -22.96 6.81
CA THR A 228 20.08 -24.39 6.62
C THR A 228 21.46 -24.58 6.03
N VAL A 229 22.05 -23.55 5.44
CA VAL A 229 23.33 -23.61 4.73
C VAL A 229 24.41 -22.72 5.34
N GLN A 230 24.08 -21.90 6.35
CA GLN A 230 24.98 -20.94 6.98
C GLN A 230 26.29 -21.55 7.45
N ASP A 231 26.25 -22.72 8.12
CA ASP A 231 27.46 -23.37 8.66
C ASP A 231 28.44 -23.79 7.57
N LYS A 232 27.92 -24.22 6.40
CA LYS A 232 28.72 -24.54 5.22
C LYS A 232 29.36 -23.33 4.57
N ILE A 233 28.64 -22.18 4.62
CA ILE A 233 29.08 -20.90 4.03
C ILE A 233 30.08 -20.18 4.94
N SER A 234 29.90 -20.26 6.27
CA SER A 234 30.73 -19.56 7.25
C SER A 234 32.04 -20.30 7.60
N GLY A 235 32.24 -21.52 7.11
CA GLY A 235 33.46 -22.31 7.31
C GLY A 235 34.68 -21.75 6.59
N ASP A 236 35.86 -22.30 6.85
CA ASP A 236 37.15 -21.82 6.31
C ASP A 236 37.24 -21.94 4.78
N ASN A 237 36.56 -22.88 4.16
CA ASN A 237 36.52 -23.09 2.70
C ASN A 237 35.06 -23.19 2.20
N PRO A 238 34.35 -22.04 2.09
CA PRO A 238 32.98 -22.07 1.65
C PRO A 238 32.83 -22.58 0.22
N PRO A 239 31.88 -23.51 -0.04
CA PRO A 239 31.66 -24.03 -1.37
C PRO A 239 31.12 -22.93 -2.29
N ILE A 240 31.39 -23.03 -3.59
CA ILE A 240 30.74 -22.22 -4.59
C ILE A 240 29.25 -22.58 -4.67
N LEU A 241 28.40 -21.63 -5.08
CA LEU A 241 26.94 -21.77 -5.11
C LEU A 241 26.49 -23.08 -5.82
N ALA A 242 27.07 -23.41 -6.98
CA ALA A 242 26.71 -24.64 -7.69
C ALA A 242 27.00 -25.91 -6.87
N ALA A 243 28.15 -25.97 -6.20
CA ALA A 243 28.49 -27.10 -5.35
C ALA A 243 27.61 -27.19 -4.11
N LEU A 244 27.25 -26.04 -3.51
CA LEU A 244 26.33 -25.96 -2.37
C LEU A 244 24.94 -26.52 -2.72
N ILE A 245 24.41 -26.18 -3.91
CA ILE A 245 23.13 -26.72 -4.40
C ILE A 245 23.24 -28.23 -4.63
N GLU A 246 24.30 -28.67 -5.29
CA GLU A 246 24.54 -30.09 -5.61
C GLU A 246 24.72 -30.98 -4.37
N GLN A 247 25.13 -30.38 -3.25
CA GLN A 247 25.30 -31.07 -1.96
C GLN A 247 24.01 -31.20 -1.13
N GLN A 248 22.89 -30.63 -1.58
CA GLN A 248 21.62 -30.79 -0.88
C GLN A 248 21.12 -32.25 -1.02
N PRO A 249 20.68 -32.91 0.07
CA PRO A 249 20.36 -34.37 0.05
C PRO A 249 19.37 -34.73 -1.06
N ASP A 250 18.33 -33.95 -1.23
CA ASP A 250 17.25 -34.22 -2.19
C ASP A 250 17.67 -33.97 -3.65
N ILE A 251 18.72 -33.16 -3.87
CA ILE A 251 19.26 -32.84 -5.19
C ILE A 251 20.45 -33.77 -5.54
N ALA A 252 21.25 -34.12 -4.56
CA ALA A 252 22.45 -34.96 -4.73
C ALA A 252 22.15 -36.29 -5.41
N VAL A 253 21.01 -36.90 -5.12
CA VAL A 253 20.55 -38.17 -5.71
C VAL A 253 20.17 -38.03 -7.19
N LEU A 254 19.80 -36.83 -7.62
CA LEU A 254 19.23 -36.55 -8.95
C LEU A 254 20.22 -35.86 -9.91
N ASN A 255 21.37 -35.36 -9.42
CA ASN A 255 22.11 -34.32 -10.11
C ASN A 255 23.14 -34.81 -11.10
N PRO A 256 23.06 -34.45 -12.40
CA PRO A 256 24.21 -34.53 -13.29
C PRO A 256 25.23 -33.48 -12.85
N LYS A 257 26.46 -33.95 -12.57
CA LYS A 257 27.59 -33.11 -12.18
C LYS A 257 27.71 -31.89 -13.14
N GLN A 258 27.86 -30.65 -12.58
CA GLN A 258 28.06 -29.39 -13.27
C GLN A 258 26.82 -28.78 -13.95
N TRP A 259 25.64 -29.38 -13.88
CA TRP A 259 24.45 -28.81 -14.54
C TRP A 259 24.09 -27.42 -14.00
N PHE A 260 24.08 -27.24 -12.68
CA PHE A 260 23.81 -25.94 -12.08
C PHE A 260 24.90 -24.90 -12.42
N ALA A 261 26.16 -25.30 -12.38
CA ALA A 261 27.27 -24.40 -12.74
C ALA A 261 27.15 -23.87 -14.19
N GLU A 262 26.77 -24.75 -15.13
CA GLU A 262 26.53 -24.33 -16.51
C GLU A 262 25.35 -23.37 -16.65
N LYS A 263 24.21 -23.65 -16.00
CA LYS A 263 23.00 -22.84 -16.07
C LYS A 263 23.18 -21.49 -15.40
N LEU A 264 23.87 -21.43 -14.26
CA LEU A 264 24.23 -20.19 -13.56
C LEU A 264 25.13 -19.31 -14.44
N LYS A 265 26.19 -19.87 -15.06
CA LYS A 265 27.07 -19.14 -15.97
C LYS A 265 26.34 -18.60 -17.21
N GLN A 266 25.34 -19.35 -17.72
CA GLN A 266 24.50 -18.93 -18.85
C GLN A 266 23.50 -17.82 -18.50
N GLY A 267 23.33 -17.46 -17.21
CA GLY A 267 22.36 -16.48 -16.77
C GLY A 267 20.91 -16.98 -16.85
N LYS A 268 20.68 -18.29 -16.77
CA LYS A 268 19.35 -18.91 -16.87
C LYS A 268 18.71 -19.21 -15.52
N CYS A 269 19.30 -18.74 -14.43
CA CYS A 269 18.82 -19.03 -13.07
C CYS A 269 18.28 -17.76 -12.37
N LEU A 270 17.24 -17.95 -11.57
CA LEU A 270 16.79 -17.05 -10.53
C LEU A 270 17.18 -17.67 -9.19
N VAL A 271 18.22 -17.15 -8.57
CA VAL A 271 18.69 -17.59 -7.26
C VAL A 271 18.00 -16.77 -6.19
N MET A 272 17.31 -17.43 -5.28
CA MET A 272 16.55 -16.85 -4.19
C MET A 272 17.13 -17.29 -2.86
N PHE A 273 17.65 -16.35 -2.09
CA PHE A 273 18.13 -16.54 -0.74
C PHE A 273 17.09 -16.09 0.26
N ASP A 274 16.59 -16.99 1.08
CA ASP A 274 15.59 -16.65 2.08
C ASP A 274 16.22 -16.48 3.46
N GLY A 275 15.96 -15.33 4.09
CA GLY A 275 16.21 -15.08 5.50
C GLY A 275 17.67 -14.78 5.86
N LEU A 276 18.27 -13.71 5.36
CA LEU A 276 19.60 -13.26 5.81
C LEU A 276 19.61 -12.96 7.31
N ASP A 277 18.52 -12.44 7.85
CA ASP A 277 18.32 -12.21 9.28
C ASP A 277 18.21 -13.48 10.13
N GLU A 278 18.01 -14.65 9.50
CA GLU A 278 17.96 -15.95 10.16
C GLU A 278 19.36 -16.61 10.32
N VAL A 279 20.43 -15.95 9.85
CA VAL A 279 21.83 -16.37 10.06
C VAL A 279 22.26 -16.07 11.50
N ALA A 280 23.00 -17.00 12.12
CA ALA A 280 23.20 -17.14 13.56
C ALA A 280 23.61 -15.86 14.30
N ASP A 281 24.75 -15.29 13.95
CA ASP A 281 25.26 -14.08 14.58
C ASP A 281 25.65 -13.01 13.53
N GLU A 282 25.95 -11.82 13.98
CA GLU A 282 26.29 -10.71 13.10
C GLU A 282 27.54 -10.96 12.27
N ALA A 283 28.58 -11.54 12.88
CA ALA A 283 29.83 -11.86 12.17
C ALA A 283 29.63 -12.96 11.11
N GLN A 284 28.85 -14.00 11.43
CA GLN A 284 28.47 -15.01 10.45
C GLN A 284 27.59 -14.42 9.35
N ARG A 285 26.65 -13.53 9.69
CA ARG A 285 25.79 -12.85 8.71
C ARG A 285 26.61 -12.02 7.74
N GLN A 286 27.62 -11.30 8.22
CA GLN A 286 28.56 -10.54 7.37
C GLN A 286 29.35 -11.48 6.44
N LYS A 287 29.82 -12.65 6.92
CA LYS A 287 30.49 -13.67 6.09
C LYS A 287 29.54 -14.20 5.00
N VAL A 288 28.29 -14.49 5.35
CA VAL A 288 27.27 -14.95 4.41
C VAL A 288 26.97 -13.86 3.38
N SER A 289 26.83 -12.61 3.79
CA SER A 289 26.62 -11.46 2.90
C SER A 289 27.78 -11.32 1.91
N HIS A 290 29.02 -11.38 2.39
CA HIS A 290 30.21 -11.33 1.54
C HIS A 290 30.29 -12.53 0.57
N TRP A 291 29.95 -13.75 1.03
CA TRP A 291 29.90 -14.91 0.16
C TRP A 291 28.84 -14.74 -0.95
N ILE A 292 27.64 -14.21 -0.62
CA ILE A 292 26.60 -13.92 -1.62
C ILE A 292 27.11 -12.93 -2.67
N ASP A 293 27.81 -11.86 -2.28
CA ASP A 293 28.41 -10.90 -3.21
C ASP A 293 29.44 -11.57 -4.12
N GLN A 294 30.26 -12.50 -3.60
CA GLN A 294 31.20 -13.28 -4.43
C GLN A 294 30.46 -14.17 -5.44
N GLN A 295 29.35 -14.81 -5.04
CA GLN A 295 28.53 -15.59 -5.97
C GLN A 295 27.87 -14.71 -7.03
N MET A 296 27.41 -13.50 -6.67
CA MET A 296 26.86 -12.51 -7.62
C MET A 296 27.91 -12.01 -8.63
N ARG A 297 29.19 -11.91 -8.22
CA ARG A 297 30.31 -11.60 -9.13
C ARG A 297 30.58 -12.78 -10.06
N THR A 298 30.64 -14.00 -9.52
CA THR A 298 30.94 -15.23 -10.26
C THR A 298 29.86 -15.53 -11.31
N TYR A 299 28.59 -15.32 -10.97
CA TYR A 299 27.44 -15.62 -11.81
C TYR A 299 26.68 -14.34 -12.21
N SER A 300 27.40 -13.34 -12.66
CA SER A 300 26.91 -11.96 -12.92
C SER A 300 25.74 -11.87 -13.90
N ARG A 301 25.51 -12.89 -14.74
CA ARG A 301 24.39 -12.97 -15.69
C ARG A 301 23.10 -13.52 -15.07
N SER A 302 23.18 -14.26 -13.98
CA SER A 302 22.03 -14.81 -13.29
C SER A 302 21.30 -13.72 -12.47
N ALA A 303 20.03 -13.94 -12.20
CA ALA A 303 19.24 -13.08 -11.34
C ALA A 303 19.34 -13.58 -9.88
N PHE A 304 19.41 -12.62 -8.94
CA PHE A 304 19.51 -12.89 -7.51
C PHE A 304 18.42 -12.11 -6.76
N LEU A 305 17.80 -12.78 -5.81
CA LEU A 305 16.79 -12.20 -4.93
C LEU A 305 17.12 -12.66 -3.50
N LEU A 306 17.22 -11.72 -2.57
CA LEU A 306 17.49 -11.96 -1.17
C LEU A 306 16.34 -11.43 -0.33
N THR A 307 15.91 -12.16 0.70
CA THR A 307 14.99 -11.64 1.71
C THR A 307 15.69 -11.41 3.05
N SER A 308 15.30 -10.35 3.75
CA SER A 308 15.76 -10.05 5.09
C SER A 308 14.74 -9.20 5.85
N ARG A 309 14.94 -9.08 7.16
CA ARG A 309 14.30 -8.01 7.94
C ARG A 309 15.15 -6.74 7.86
N PRO A 310 14.57 -5.55 8.08
CA PRO A 310 15.30 -4.29 7.94
C PRO A 310 16.56 -4.21 8.80
N VAL A 311 16.49 -4.66 10.07
CA VAL A 311 17.64 -4.62 10.98
C VAL A 311 18.72 -5.61 10.55
N GLY A 312 18.35 -6.87 10.23
CA GLY A 312 19.30 -7.90 9.78
C GLY A 312 20.05 -7.48 8.51
N TYR A 313 19.37 -6.79 7.59
CA TYR A 313 20.00 -6.28 6.37
C TYR A 313 20.91 -5.07 6.64
N ARG A 314 20.52 -4.12 7.53
CA ARG A 314 21.37 -2.97 7.87
C ARG A 314 22.71 -3.38 8.47
N ASN A 315 22.74 -4.45 9.27
CA ASN A 315 23.95 -4.93 9.94
C ASN A 315 24.88 -5.72 9.02
N ALA A 316 24.36 -6.28 7.92
CA ALA A 316 25.12 -7.04 6.93
C ALA A 316 24.64 -6.75 5.50
N PRO A 317 24.78 -5.49 5.02
CA PRO A 317 24.32 -5.13 3.68
C PRO A 317 25.16 -5.82 2.61
N LEU A 318 24.54 -6.08 1.44
CA LEU A 318 25.25 -6.52 0.24
C LEU A 318 25.85 -5.32 -0.50
N GLU A 319 27.09 -5.46 -1.01
CA GLU A 319 27.75 -4.41 -1.81
C GLU A 319 27.19 -4.31 -3.22
N LEU A 320 26.77 -5.43 -3.81
CA LEU A 320 26.39 -5.53 -5.22
C LEU A 320 24.88 -5.44 -5.47
N VAL A 321 24.11 -4.87 -4.53
CA VAL A 321 22.68 -4.70 -4.68
C VAL A 321 22.34 -3.67 -5.74
N GLY A 322 21.45 -4.03 -6.65
CA GLY A 322 20.88 -3.13 -7.65
C GLY A 322 19.65 -2.39 -7.14
N THR A 323 18.79 -3.06 -6.39
CA THR A 323 17.51 -2.51 -5.92
C THR A 323 17.10 -3.12 -4.59
N VAL A 324 16.73 -2.29 -3.63
CA VAL A 324 16.12 -2.70 -2.36
C VAL A 324 14.62 -2.41 -2.45
N LEU A 325 13.80 -3.41 -2.15
CA LEU A 325 12.34 -3.34 -2.16
C LEU A 325 11.82 -3.60 -0.76
N GLU A 326 10.87 -2.80 -0.31
CA GLU A 326 10.18 -2.99 0.96
C GLU A 326 8.82 -3.65 0.75
N MET A 327 8.55 -4.73 1.51
CA MET A 327 7.26 -5.41 1.53
C MET A 327 6.18 -4.52 2.13
N GLN A 328 5.12 -4.29 1.38
CA GLN A 328 3.98 -3.50 1.85
C GLN A 328 2.97 -4.38 2.61
N GLN A 329 2.27 -3.77 3.56
CA GLN A 329 1.15 -4.42 4.25
C GLN A 329 -0.01 -4.65 3.28
N PHE A 330 -0.91 -5.58 3.58
CA PHE A 330 -2.12 -5.79 2.79
C PHE A 330 -3.00 -4.54 2.76
N SER A 331 -3.53 -4.22 1.60
CA SER A 331 -4.69 -3.34 1.48
C SER A 331 -5.98 -4.07 1.87
N LEU A 332 -7.05 -3.36 2.16
CA LEU A 332 -8.36 -3.97 2.43
C LEU A 332 -8.84 -4.87 1.27
N ARG A 333 -8.49 -4.54 0.03
CA ARG A 333 -8.78 -5.36 -1.15
C ARG A 333 -8.03 -6.70 -1.10
N GLN A 334 -6.74 -6.68 -0.77
CA GLN A 334 -5.92 -7.90 -0.62
C GLN A 334 -6.38 -8.73 0.58
N THR A 335 -6.73 -8.07 1.71
CA THR A 335 -7.32 -8.73 2.87
C THR A 335 -8.58 -9.49 2.48
N ARG A 336 -9.51 -8.85 1.76
CA ARG A 336 -10.74 -9.48 1.25
C ARG A 336 -10.44 -10.66 0.33
N GLN A 337 -9.55 -10.49 -0.61
CA GLN A 337 -9.16 -11.55 -1.55
C GLN A 337 -8.55 -12.76 -0.83
N PHE A 338 -7.65 -12.50 0.14
CA PHE A 338 -7.06 -13.56 0.95
C PHE A 338 -8.13 -14.34 1.74
N ILE A 339 -9.04 -13.64 2.41
CA ILE A 339 -10.12 -14.26 3.19
C ILE A 339 -10.98 -15.14 2.27
N GLN A 340 -11.40 -14.65 1.13
CA GLN A 340 -12.21 -15.41 0.18
C GLN A 340 -11.50 -16.67 -0.32
N ASN A 341 -10.25 -16.53 -0.74
CA ASN A 341 -9.43 -17.66 -1.18
C ASN A 341 -9.22 -18.68 -0.06
N TRP A 342 -8.90 -18.20 1.15
CA TRP A 342 -8.61 -19.03 2.31
C TRP A 342 -9.83 -19.87 2.72
N TYR A 343 -11.02 -19.25 2.82
CA TYR A 343 -12.26 -19.98 3.16
C TYR A 343 -12.63 -20.97 2.08
N LEU A 344 -12.56 -20.58 0.82
CA LEU A 344 -12.89 -21.46 -0.30
C LEU A 344 -12.01 -22.72 -0.28
N GLN A 345 -10.69 -22.57 -0.13
CA GLN A 345 -9.76 -23.70 -0.08
C GLN A 345 -10.00 -24.58 1.15
N ASN A 346 -10.29 -24.00 2.31
CA ASN A 346 -10.63 -24.77 3.49
C ASN A 346 -11.92 -25.57 3.33
N GLU A 347 -12.97 -25.01 2.70
CA GLU A 347 -14.24 -25.73 2.46
C GLU A 347 -14.06 -26.84 1.42
N ILE A 348 -13.32 -26.58 0.34
CA ILE A 348 -12.98 -27.63 -0.66
C ILE A 348 -12.24 -28.79 0.01
N LYS A 349 -11.22 -28.52 0.81
CA LYS A 349 -10.43 -29.55 1.52
C LYS A 349 -11.28 -30.29 2.58
N GLY A 350 -12.12 -29.57 3.32
CA GLY A 350 -13.03 -30.16 4.29
C GLY A 350 -14.05 -31.12 3.68
N ARG A 351 -14.32 -31.00 2.38
CA ARG A 351 -15.23 -31.89 1.63
C ARG A 351 -14.50 -32.77 0.60
N LEU A 352 -13.27 -33.17 0.94
CA LEU A 352 -12.46 -34.12 0.13
C LEU A 352 -12.24 -33.70 -1.32
N GLY A 353 -12.08 -32.37 -1.56
CA GLY A 353 -11.78 -31.81 -2.87
C GLY A 353 -13.03 -31.56 -3.75
N ARG A 354 -14.25 -31.70 -3.26
CA ARG A 354 -15.46 -31.40 -4.01
C ARG A 354 -15.66 -29.89 -4.15
N ILE A 355 -15.94 -29.46 -5.37
CA ILE A 355 -16.23 -28.05 -5.71
C ILE A 355 -17.63 -28.01 -6.31
N ASP A 356 -18.61 -27.69 -5.46
CA ASP A 356 -20.00 -27.45 -5.89
C ASP A 356 -20.46 -26.05 -5.45
N GLU A 357 -21.64 -25.63 -5.88
CA GLU A 357 -22.19 -24.32 -5.55
C GLU A 357 -22.45 -24.19 -4.04
N GLY A 358 -22.81 -25.25 -3.34
CA GLY A 358 -23.01 -25.26 -1.89
C GLY A 358 -21.69 -24.97 -1.15
N VAL A 359 -20.57 -25.55 -1.59
CA VAL A 359 -19.22 -25.26 -1.05
C VAL A 359 -18.87 -23.80 -1.23
N ARG A 360 -19.09 -23.25 -2.45
CA ARG A 360 -18.81 -21.83 -2.75
C ARG A 360 -19.66 -20.89 -1.92
N GLN A 361 -20.95 -21.21 -1.75
CA GLN A 361 -21.86 -20.37 -0.98
C GLN A 361 -21.49 -20.35 0.51
N VAL A 362 -21.19 -21.50 1.11
CA VAL A 362 -20.75 -21.59 2.51
C VAL A 362 -19.44 -20.81 2.73
N ALA A 363 -18.45 -21.03 1.84
CA ALA A 363 -17.16 -20.31 1.90
C ALA A 363 -17.36 -18.80 1.77
N LYS A 364 -18.22 -18.36 0.85
CA LYS A 364 -18.54 -16.94 0.65
C LYS A 364 -19.22 -16.33 1.88
N THR A 365 -20.23 -17.01 2.45
CA THR A 365 -20.95 -16.50 3.64
C THR A 365 -19.99 -16.31 4.81
N GLN A 366 -19.10 -17.28 5.07
CA GLN A 366 -18.10 -17.18 6.15
C GLN A 366 -17.06 -16.08 5.88
N ALA A 367 -16.62 -15.96 4.62
CA ALA A 367 -15.69 -14.92 4.22
C ALA A 367 -16.29 -13.51 4.36
N ASP A 368 -17.54 -13.33 3.97
CA ASP A 368 -18.27 -12.07 4.07
C ASP A 368 -18.54 -11.69 5.54
N ASP A 369 -18.90 -12.67 6.39
CA ASP A 369 -19.05 -12.44 7.84
C ASP A 369 -17.74 -11.97 8.47
N LEU A 370 -16.63 -12.67 8.22
CA LEU A 370 -15.32 -12.23 8.75
C LEU A 370 -14.95 -10.84 8.22
N MET A 371 -15.17 -10.58 6.95
CA MET A 371 -14.83 -9.28 6.35
C MET A 371 -15.66 -8.14 6.94
N ASN A 372 -16.96 -8.35 7.19
CA ASN A 372 -17.82 -7.37 7.83
C ASN A 372 -17.34 -7.07 9.25
N ARG A 373 -16.94 -8.09 10.02
CA ARG A 373 -16.39 -7.89 11.38
C ARG A 373 -15.08 -7.10 11.36
N ILE A 374 -14.19 -7.40 10.41
CA ILE A 374 -12.94 -6.66 10.23
C ILE A 374 -13.21 -5.19 9.89
N GLN A 375 -14.15 -4.91 8.98
CA GLN A 375 -14.47 -3.54 8.58
C GLN A 375 -15.13 -2.71 9.68
N ASN A 376 -15.94 -3.35 10.53
CA ASN A 376 -16.64 -2.69 11.63
C ASN A 376 -15.79 -2.46 12.88
N GLN A 377 -14.58 -3.04 12.94
CA GLN A 377 -13.66 -2.90 14.08
C GLN A 377 -12.28 -2.43 13.59
N LEU A 378 -11.96 -1.15 13.81
CA LEU A 378 -10.72 -0.54 13.35
C LEU A 378 -9.46 -1.31 13.80
N THR A 379 -9.43 -1.77 15.06
CA THR A 379 -8.30 -2.55 15.60
C THR A 379 -8.13 -3.89 14.89
N LEU A 380 -9.23 -4.56 14.58
CA LEU A 380 -9.23 -5.81 13.82
C LEU A 380 -8.78 -5.57 12.37
N ALA A 381 -9.23 -4.46 11.77
CA ALA A 381 -8.80 -4.04 10.45
C ALA A 381 -7.28 -3.81 10.39
N MET A 382 -6.71 -3.14 11.40
CA MET A 382 -5.26 -2.92 11.51
C MET A 382 -4.46 -4.22 11.64
N MET A 383 -4.94 -5.17 12.45
CA MET A 383 -4.31 -6.50 12.59
C MET A 383 -4.38 -7.31 11.30
N ALA A 384 -5.50 -7.22 10.58
CA ALA A 384 -5.74 -7.94 9.33
C ALA A 384 -4.86 -7.47 8.15
N LEU A 385 -4.16 -6.34 8.28
CA LEU A 385 -3.18 -5.88 7.29
C LEU A 385 -1.88 -6.69 7.30
N ASN A 386 -1.61 -7.43 8.39
CA ASN A 386 -0.50 -8.36 8.47
C ASN A 386 -0.97 -9.76 8.03
N PRO A 387 -0.38 -10.37 6.97
CA PRO A 387 -0.80 -11.66 6.46
C PRO A 387 -0.81 -12.80 7.49
N LEU A 388 0.17 -12.81 8.39
CA LEU A 388 0.25 -13.82 9.46
C LEU A 388 -0.90 -13.67 10.46
N LEU A 389 -1.12 -12.44 10.96
CA LEU A 389 -2.22 -12.17 11.89
C LEU A 389 -3.58 -12.42 11.24
N LEU A 390 -3.75 -12.04 9.98
CA LEU A 390 -4.97 -12.33 9.22
C LEU A 390 -5.25 -13.83 9.13
N THR A 391 -4.22 -14.65 8.88
CA THR A 391 -4.37 -16.12 8.87
C THR A 391 -4.81 -16.64 10.24
N MET A 392 -4.26 -16.10 11.32
CA MET A 392 -4.65 -16.48 12.68
C MET A 392 -6.09 -16.08 12.98
N ILE A 393 -6.49 -14.85 12.63
CA ILE A 393 -7.87 -14.34 12.77
C ILE A 393 -8.86 -15.25 12.00
N ALA A 394 -8.55 -15.56 10.74
CA ALA A 394 -9.38 -16.45 9.92
C ALA A 394 -9.48 -17.86 10.51
N THR A 395 -8.39 -18.35 11.08
CA THR A 395 -8.36 -19.67 11.76
C THR A 395 -9.26 -19.67 12.99
N VAL A 396 -9.13 -18.68 13.88
CA VAL A 396 -9.98 -18.56 15.08
C VAL A 396 -11.45 -18.44 14.68
N HIS A 397 -11.77 -17.57 13.72
CA HIS A 397 -13.13 -17.40 13.24
C HIS A 397 -13.75 -18.70 12.72
N ARG A 398 -12.99 -19.47 11.93
CA ARG A 398 -13.46 -20.75 11.41
C ARG A 398 -13.74 -21.79 12.48
N PHE A 399 -12.85 -21.92 13.47
CA PHE A 399 -12.99 -22.94 14.52
C PHE A 399 -14.09 -22.63 15.54
N ARG A 400 -14.41 -21.34 15.75
CA ARG A 400 -15.43 -20.93 16.72
C ARG A 400 -16.73 -20.41 16.11
N GLY A 401 -16.78 -20.17 14.80
CA GLY A 401 -17.95 -19.58 14.12
C GLY A 401 -18.16 -18.09 14.41
N ALA A 402 -17.38 -17.49 15.33
CA ALA A 402 -17.42 -16.07 15.67
C ALA A 402 -16.07 -15.60 16.20
N LEU A 403 -15.75 -14.33 16.01
CA LEU A 403 -14.62 -13.69 16.67
C LEU A 403 -15.06 -13.15 18.03
N PRO A 404 -14.17 -13.18 19.04
CA PRO A 404 -14.39 -12.48 20.29
C PRO A 404 -14.72 -11.00 20.06
N GLY A 405 -15.60 -10.45 20.88
CA GLY A 405 -16.01 -9.05 20.75
C GLY A 405 -14.90 -8.05 21.05
N ARG A 406 -13.90 -8.48 21.83
CA ARG A 406 -12.77 -7.65 22.26
C ARG A 406 -11.46 -8.19 21.72
N ARG A 407 -10.57 -7.28 21.32
CA ARG A 407 -9.23 -7.58 20.82
C ARG A 407 -8.40 -8.42 21.79
N VAL A 408 -8.48 -8.14 23.06
CA VAL A 408 -7.77 -8.86 24.12
C VAL A 408 -8.16 -10.34 24.21
N GLU A 409 -9.44 -10.62 24.01
CA GLU A 409 -9.96 -12.00 23.98
C GLU A 409 -9.41 -12.76 22.77
N LEU A 410 -9.28 -12.07 21.63
CA LEU A 410 -8.68 -12.66 20.41
C LEU A 410 -7.22 -13.08 20.66
N TYR A 411 -6.41 -12.24 21.34
CA TYR A 411 -5.04 -12.62 21.69
C TYR A 411 -5.02 -13.83 22.64
N GLY A 412 -5.91 -13.87 23.63
CA GLY A 412 -6.07 -15.02 24.53
C GLY A 412 -6.34 -16.30 23.76
N GLU A 413 -7.30 -16.24 22.84
CA GLU A 413 -7.68 -17.37 21.99
C GLU A 413 -6.56 -17.86 21.10
N ILE A 414 -5.84 -16.94 20.48
CA ILE A 414 -4.70 -17.29 19.64
C ILE A 414 -3.61 -17.96 20.49
N CYS A 415 -3.34 -17.44 21.68
CA CYS A 415 -2.41 -18.06 22.63
C CYS A 415 -2.86 -19.46 23.05
N ASP A 416 -4.14 -19.65 23.40
CA ASP A 416 -4.69 -20.97 23.75
C ASP A 416 -4.56 -21.99 22.62
N VAL A 417 -4.86 -21.57 21.39
CA VAL A 417 -4.71 -22.44 20.21
C VAL A 417 -3.25 -22.79 19.97
N LEU A 418 -2.33 -21.82 20.07
CA LEU A 418 -0.92 -22.04 19.81
C LEU A 418 -0.24 -22.88 20.90
N LEU A 419 -0.58 -22.65 22.18
CA LEU A 419 0.07 -23.28 23.32
C LEU A 419 -0.49 -24.68 23.67
N GLY A 420 -1.75 -24.96 23.36
CA GLY A 420 -2.44 -26.18 23.83
C GLY A 420 -3.15 -26.97 22.74
N ARG A 421 -4.31 -26.51 22.28
CA ARG A 421 -5.25 -27.28 21.44
C ARG A 421 -4.65 -27.91 20.20
N ARG A 422 -3.60 -27.33 19.70
CA ARG A 422 -2.89 -27.81 18.51
C ARG A 422 -2.08 -29.07 18.74
N GLN A 423 -1.63 -29.32 19.95
CA GLN A 423 -0.85 -30.50 20.37
C GLN A 423 -1.79 -31.63 20.73
N GLU A 424 -2.88 -31.31 21.44
CA GLU A 424 -3.95 -32.26 21.73
C GLU A 424 -4.53 -32.87 20.44
N ALA A 425 -4.76 -32.02 19.41
CA ALA A 425 -5.22 -32.48 18.09
C ALA A 425 -4.22 -33.38 17.35
N LYS A 426 -2.94 -33.41 17.77
CA LYS A 426 -1.88 -34.28 17.22
C LYS A 426 -1.62 -35.52 18.05
N GLY A 427 -2.30 -35.67 19.19
CA GLY A 427 -2.07 -36.79 20.13
C GLY A 427 -0.68 -36.75 20.79
N ILE A 428 -0.01 -35.58 20.84
CA ILE A 428 1.29 -35.42 21.49
C ILE A 428 1.03 -35.14 22.97
N GLN A 429 1.50 -36.03 23.85
CA GLN A 429 1.51 -35.77 25.29
C GLN A 429 2.54 -34.69 25.60
N ASP A 430 2.07 -33.61 26.21
CA ASP A 430 2.88 -32.46 26.60
C ASP A 430 3.04 -32.44 28.12
N LEU A 431 4.25 -32.18 28.59
CA LEU A 431 4.54 -32.13 30.04
C LEU A 431 3.89 -30.91 30.72
N LEU A 432 3.61 -29.87 29.95
CA LEU A 432 3.02 -28.62 30.45
C LEU A 432 1.68 -28.32 29.75
N THR A 433 0.68 -27.97 30.51
CA THR A 433 -0.60 -27.48 29.99
C THR A 433 -0.45 -26.11 29.34
N ALA A 434 -1.40 -25.73 28.46
CA ALA A 434 -1.39 -24.42 27.83
C ALA A 434 -1.35 -23.24 28.83
N PRO A 435 -2.15 -23.24 29.93
CA PRO A 435 -2.05 -22.19 30.95
C PRO A 435 -0.69 -22.12 31.64
N GLN A 436 -0.06 -23.29 31.89
CA GLN A 436 1.28 -23.34 32.49
C GLN A 436 2.35 -22.72 31.59
N LYS A 437 2.34 -23.10 30.32
CA LYS A 437 3.24 -22.49 29.31
C LYS A 437 3.01 -20.98 29.21
N GLN A 438 1.74 -20.55 29.17
CA GLN A 438 1.38 -19.15 29.12
C GLN A 438 1.89 -18.37 30.34
N SER A 439 1.73 -18.91 31.55
CA SER A 439 2.22 -18.26 32.78
C SER A 439 3.72 -18.04 32.77
N VAL A 440 4.50 -19.00 32.27
CA VAL A 440 5.96 -18.86 32.11
C VAL A 440 6.30 -17.77 31.10
N LEU A 441 5.59 -17.73 29.96
CA LEU A 441 5.83 -16.75 28.90
C LEU A 441 5.37 -15.33 29.26
N GLN A 442 4.40 -15.17 30.17
CA GLN A 442 3.99 -13.87 30.72
C GLN A 442 5.15 -13.19 31.45
N GLY A 443 5.88 -13.91 32.31
CA GLY A 443 7.06 -13.37 33.01
C GLY A 443 8.17 -12.96 32.05
N LEU A 444 8.44 -13.77 31.04
CA LEU A 444 9.38 -13.41 29.96
C LEU A 444 8.95 -12.13 29.24
N ALA A 445 7.68 -12.04 28.87
CA ALA A 445 7.14 -10.91 28.11
C ALA A 445 7.27 -9.59 28.91
N LEU A 446 6.95 -9.61 30.21
CA LEU A 446 7.08 -8.42 31.07
C LEU A 446 8.55 -8.01 31.23
N ALA A 447 9.46 -8.96 31.43
CA ALA A 447 10.89 -8.67 31.51
C ALA A 447 11.43 -8.01 30.24
N LEU A 448 11.02 -8.47 29.06
CA LEU A 448 11.37 -7.88 27.78
C LEU A 448 10.76 -6.48 27.58
N MET A 449 9.55 -6.23 28.11
CA MET A 449 8.96 -4.89 28.09
C MET A 449 9.72 -3.90 28.97
N GLN A 450 10.20 -4.35 30.13
CA GLN A 450 10.98 -3.53 31.06
C GLN A 450 12.39 -3.17 30.53
N GLN A 451 12.98 -4.04 29.70
CA GLN A 451 14.30 -3.82 29.09
C GLN A 451 14.24 -3.23 27.66
N PRO A 452 13.19 -2.56 27.25
CA PRO A 452 12.71 -2.18 25.93
C PRO A 452 13.37 -2.93 24.76
N THR A 453 13.34 -4.29 24.84
CA THR A 453 13.90 -5.17 23.82
C THR A 453 12.85 -6.16 23.32
N ARG A 454 13.06 -6.65 22.12
CA ARG A 454 12.25 -7.74 21.53
C ARG A 454 13.02 -9.05 21.52
N GLU A 455 14.34 -8.97 21.58
CA GLU A 455 15.26 -10.10 21.40
C GLU A 455 15.88 -10.48 22.73
N PHE A 456 16.11 -11.77 22.92
CA PHE A 456 16.79 -12.30 24.10
C PHE A 456 17.55 -13.58 23.75
N THR A 457 18.65 -13.85 24.48
CA THR A 457 19.37 -15.13 24.37
C THR A 457 18.73 -16.21 25.25
N ALA A 458 19.05 -17.48 25.01
CA ALA A 458 18.58 -18.58 25.85
C ALA A 458 18.96 -18.39 27.33
N GLU A 459 20.14 -17.83 27.62
CA GLU A 459 20.60 -17.50 28.97
C GLU A 459 19.77 -16.40 29.62
N GLN A 460 19.52 -15.31 28.88
CA GLN A 460 18.66 -14.21 29.35
C GLN A 460 17.23 -14.72 29.59
N GLY A 461 16.68 -15.50 28.66
CA GLY A 461 15.38 -16.14 28.83
C GLY A 461 15.31 -16.98 30.10
N GLY A 462 16.32 -17.80 30.34
CA GLY A 462 16.45 -18.59 31.56
C GLY A 462 16.45 -17.75 32.86
N LYS A 463 17.08 -16.56 32.84
CA LYS A 463 17.01 -15.60 33.97
C LYS A 463 15.61 -15.00 34.13
N PHE A 464 14.90 -14.70 33.03
CA PHE A 464 13.60 -14.04 33.07
C PHE A 464 12.46 -14.95 33.47
N PHE A 465 12.46 -16.21 33.03
CA PHE A 465 11.34 -17.11 33.28
C PHE A 465 11.73 -18.37 34.10
N GLY A 466 13.01 -18.59 34.40
CA GLY A 466 13.47 -19.83 35.03
C GLY A 466 12.90 -20.06 36.44
N GLU A 467 12.71 -19.00 37.23
CA GLU A 467 12.06 -19.09 38.55
C GLU A 467 10.58 -19.48 38.38
N LYS A 468 9.85 -18.87 37.47
CA LYS A 468 8.46 -19.22 37.18
C LYS A 468 8.33 -20.65 36.63
N LEU A 469 9.26 -21.08 35.78
CA LEU A 469 9.28 -22.43 35.25
C LEU A 469 9.46 -23.44 36.37
N ARG A 470 10.40 -23.17 37.31
CA ARG A 470 10.61 -23.99 38.50
C ARG A 470 9.37 -24.04 39.41
N MET A 471 8.67 -22.94 39.59
CA MET A 471 7.42 -22.90 40.35
C MET A 471 6.30 -23.76 39.73
N VAL A 472 6.27 -23.84 38.39
CA VAL A 472 5.23 -24.56 37.65
C VAL A 472 5.51 -26.07 37.56
N ILE A 473 6.77 -26.49 37.37
CA ILE A 473 7.10 -27.91 37.09
C ILE A 473 8.29 -28.42 37.89
N GLY A 474 8.85 -27.66 38.81
CA GLY A 474 10.08 -28.01 39.53
C GLY A 474 11.30 -28.01 38.58
N GLU A 475 12.21 -28.93 38.81
CA GLU A 475 13.44 -29.06 38.00
C GLU A 475 13.32 -30.07 36.85
N ALA A 476 12.08 -30.50 36.53
CA ALA A 476 11.83 -31.53 35.53
C ALA A 476 12.19 -31.10 34.09
N ILE A 477 12.21 -29.78 33.82
CA ILE A 477 12.56 -29.24 32.51
C ILE A 477 13.57 -28.08 32.68
N GLN A 478 14.66 -28.15 31.94
CA GLN A 478 15.62 -27.06 31.91
C GLN A 478 15.10 -25.89 31.06
N PRO A 479 15.43 -24.62 31.40
CA PRO A 479 14.98 -23.45 30.64
C PRO A 479 15.27 -23.50 29.13
N ALA A 480 16.42 -24.05 28.75
CA ALA A 480 16.81 -24.21 27.35
C ALA A 480 15.89 -25.21 26.60
N ASP A 481 15.51 -26.31 27.27
CA ASP A 481 14.63 -27.32 26.67
C ASP A 481 13.19 -26.81 26.57
N PHE A 482 12.71 -26.09 27.57
CA PHE A 482 11.44 -25.39 27.52
C PHE A 482 11.38 -24.42 26.32
N LEU A 483 12.43 -23.59 26.14
CA LEU A 483 12.51 -22.62 25.06
C LEU A 483 12.47 -23.32 23.71
N LYS A 484 13.27 -24.38 23.50
CA LYS A 484 13.24 -25.19 22.27
C LYS A 484 11.87 -25.82 22.04
N ALA A 485 11.20 -26.31 23.07
CA ALA A 485 9.87 -26.88 22.96
C ALA A 485 8.86 -25.81 22.49
N ILE A 486 8.86 -24.63 23.10
CA ILE A 486 7.97 -23.52 22.71
C ILE A 486 8.22 -23.09 21.25
N VAL A 487 9.48 -22.88 20.86
CA VAL A 487 9.85 -22.48 19.48
C VAL A 487 9.39 -23.53 18.46
N ASN A 488 9.67 -24.80 18.71
CA ASN A 488 9.39 -25.89 17.76
C ASN A 488 7.91 -26.26 17.71
N GLN A 489 7.20 -26.14 18.82
CA GLN A 489 5.86 -26.70 18.93
C GLN A 489 4.78 -25.68 18.76
N THR A 490 4.95 -24.44 19.26
CA THR A 490 3.86 -23.44 19.33
C THR A 490 3.95 -22.38 18.23
N GLY A 491 5.16 -21.96 17.85
CA GLY A 491 5.37 -20.86 16.94
C GLY A 491 5.07 -19.49 17.54
N LEU A 492 4.83 -19.39 18.86
CA LEU A 492 4.66 -18.13 19.55
C LEU A 492 5.98 -17.40 19.76
N LEU A 493 7.05 -18.18 19.99
CA LEU A 493 8.43 -17.73 19.93
C LEU A 493 9.09 -18.24 18.65
N VAL A 494 9.99 -17.45 18.10
CA VAL A 494 10.81 -17.81 16.94
C VAL A 494 12.29 -17.56 17.26
N GLU A 495 13.14 -18.48 16.86
CA GLU A 495 14.56 -18.27 16.84
C GLU A 495 14.91 -17.47 15.58
N ARG A 496 15.45 -16.28 15.75
CA ARG A 496 15.84 -15.40 14.64
C ARG A 496 17.22 -15.68 14.12
N GLU A 497 18.11 -15.87 15.06
CA GLU A 497 19.52 -16.18 14.90
C GLU A 497 19.82 -17.34 15.85
N GLN A 498 20.90 -18.05 15.63
CA GLN A 498 21.25 -19.17 16.50
C GLN A 498 21.41 -18.67 17.96
N GLY A 499 20.50 -19.10 18.82
CA GLY A 499 20.48 -18.72 20.23
C GLY A 499 19.83 -17.38 20.55
N ILE A 500 19.30 -16.65 19.56
CA ILE A 500 18.55 -15.39 19.76
C ILE A 500 17.07 -15.62 19.43
N TYR A 501 16.22 -15.31 20.37
CA TYR A 501 14.79 -15.59 20.35
C TYR A 501 13.98 -14.30 20.45
N GLU A 502 12.76 -14.33 19.88
CA GLU A 502 11.76 -13.26 20.07
C GLU A 502 10.34 -13.82 19.97
N PHE A 503 9.35 -13.04 20.41
CA PHE A 503 7.97 -13.31 20.07
C PHE A 503 7.74 -13.12 18.56
N VAL A 504 6.96 -14.01 17.94
CA VAL A 504 6.64 -13.99 16.50
C VAL A 504 6.09 -12.61 16.06
N HIS A 505 5.42 -11.92 16.95
CA HIS A 505 4.98 -10.54 16.80
C HIS A 505 5.01 -9.82 18.15
N LYS A 506 5.43 -8.54 18.16
CA LYS A 506 5.51 -7.71 19.38
C LYS A 506 4.20 -7.68 20.16
N SER A 507 3.05 -7.71 19.48
CA SER A 507 1.76 -7.66 20.15
C SER A 507 1.47 -8.86 21.06
N PHE A 508 2.10 -10.02 20.84
CA PHE A 508 2.00 -11.13 21.81
C PHE A 508 2.85 -10.88 23.06
N GLN A 509 4.02 -10.27 22.91
CA GLN A 509 4.83 -9.80 24.04
C GLN A 509 4.02 -8.78 24.87
N GLU A 510 3.42 -7.79 24.22
CA GLU A 510 2.60 -6.75 24.84
C GLU A 510 1.39 -7.32 25.55
N TYR A 511 0.68 -8.28 24.91
CA TYR A 511 -0.47 -8.96 25.49
C TYR A 511 -0.08 -9.78 26.74
N LEU A 512 0.93 -10.63 26.63
CA LEU A 512 1.36 -11.48 27.75
C LEU A 512 1.93 -10.66 28.91
N ALA A 513 2.63 -9.55 28.63
CA ALA A 513 3.07 -8.61 29.63
C ALA A 513 1.90 -7.92 30.35
N ALA A 514 0.86 -7.54 29.61
CA ALA A 514 -0.36 -6.97 30.20
C ALA A 514 -1.09 -7.97 31.11
N VAL A 515 -1.15 -9.26 30.72
CA VAL A 515 -1.71 -10.32 31.56
C VAL A 515 -0.85 -10.53 32.82
N GLU A 516 0.49 -10.51 32.69
CA GLU A 516 1.38 -10.63 33.83
C GLU A 516 1.20 -9.51 34.86
N VAL A 517 1.16 -8.26 34.41
CA VAL A 517 0.91 -7.10 35.30
C VAL A 517 -0.41 -7.23 36.03
N LYS A 518 -1.46 -7.73 35.35
CA LYS A 518 -2.77 -7.98 35.95
C LYS A 518 -2.70 -9.07 37.00
N ASP A 519 -2.09 -10.22 36.67
CA ASP A 519 -2.03 -11.39 37.54
C ASP A 519 -1.17 -11.13 38.80
N THR A 520 -0.10 -10.33 38.65
CA THR A 520 0.81 -9.94 39.72
C THR A 520 0.41 -8.65 40.43
N LYS A 521 -0.68 -7.97 40.00
CA LYS A 521 -1.19 -6.70 40.56
C LYS A 521 -0.14 -5.57 40.59
N GLN A 522 0.63 -5.45 39.51
CA GLN A 522 1.72 -4.44 39.39
C GLN A 522 1.28 -3.22 38.54
N GLU A 523 0.05 -2.73 38.68
CA GLU A 523 -0.52 -1.63 37.91
C GLU A 523 0.28 -0.33 38.04
N THR A 524 0.95 -0.11 39.18
CA THR A 524 1.76 1.07 39.42
C THR A 524 2.93 1.20 38.44
N LEU A 525 3.44 0.08 37.91
CA LEU A 525 4.44 0.07 36.84
C LEU A 525 3.91 0.78 35.59
N LEU A 526 2.67 0.49 35.21
CA LEU A 526 2.06 1.07 34.01
C LEU A 526 1.75 2.57 34.16
N THR A 527 1.41 3.02 35.38
CA THR A 527 1.14 4.45 35.63
C THR A 527 2.37 5.33 35.37
N GLN A 528 3.57 4.80 35.61
CA GLN A 528 4.83 5.51 35.35
C GLN A 528 5.17 5.56 33.84
N LYS A 529 4.53 4.69 33.05
CA LYS A 529 4.79 4.49 31.62
C LYS A 529 3.74 5.11 30.69
N MET A 530 2.83 5.96 31.22
CA MET A 530 1.75 6.56 30.44
C MET A 530 2.21 7.50 29.32
N GLY A 531 3.45 7.97 29.35
CA GLY A 531 4.06 8.80 28.29
C GLY A 531 5.06 8.06 27.41
N ASP A 532 5.23 6.77 27.59
CA ASP A 532 6.25 5.94 26.91
C ASP A 532 5.59 5.11 25.81
N ASP A 533 5.83 5.45 24.54
CA ASP A 533 5.23 4.83 23.37
C ASP A 533 5.47 3.31 23.30
N TRP A 534 6.58 2.84 23.90
CA TRP A 534 6.90 1.41 23.97
C TRP A 534 5.83 0.61 24.70
N TRP A 535 5.15 1.25 25.71
CA TRP A 535 4.19 0.63 26.60
C TRP A 535 2.72 0.86 26.21
N PHE A 536 2.41 1.73 25.26
CA PHE A 536 1.04 2.15 24.94
C PHE A 536 0.12 0.97 24.67
N GLU A 537 0.57 0.01 23.87
CA GLU A 537 -0.25 -1.15 23.55
C GLU A 537 -0.43 -2.09 24.76
N THR A 538 0.61 -2.30 25.57
CA THR A 538 0.52 -3.08 26.83
C THR A 538 -0.47 -2.45 27.80
N ILE A 539 -0.47 -1.12 27.94
CA ILE A 539 -1.39 -0.36 28.79
C ILE A 539 -2.83 -0.51 28.28
N ARG A 540 -3.10 -0.42 27.00
CA ARG A 540 -4.43 -0.62 26.40
C ARG A 540 -4.93 -2.04 26.61
N LEU A 541 -4.07 -3.03 26.39
CA LEU A 541 -4.41 -4.45 26.59
C LEU A 541 -4.64 -4.77 28.07
N TYR A 542 -3.93 -4.13 29.01
CA TYR A 542 -4.21 -4.20 30.42
C TYR A 542 -5.58 -3.58 30.75
N ALA A 543 -5.86 -2.36 30.31
CA ALA A 543 -7.14 -1.68 30.52
C ALA A 543 -8.33 -2.53 30.02
N ALA A 544 -8.17 -3.20 28.87
CA ALA A 544 -9.19 -4.09 28.31
C ALA A 544 -9.51 -5.33 29.17
N GLN A 545 -8.66 -5.68 30.16
CA GLN A 545 -8.79 -6.85 31.02
C GLN A 545 -9.03 -6.51 32.49
N SER A 546 -8.87 -5.23 32.88
CA SER A 546 -8.79 -4.81 34.28
C SER A 546 -9.51 -3.49 34.52
N ASP A 547 -9.44 -2.98 35.76
CA ASP A 547 -9.89 -1.63 36.08
C ASP A 547 -8.86 -0.58 35.63
N ALA A 548 -9.22 0.25 34.66
CA ALA A 548 -8.35 1.27 34.08
C ALA A 548 -8.32 2.59 34.89
N SER A 549 -9.05 2.68 35.99
CA SER A 549 -9.22 3.93 36.74
C SER A 549 -7.91 4.55 37.18
N LEU A 550 -6.95 3.73 37.67
CA LEU A 550 -5.66 4.20 38.13
C LEU A 550 -4.78 4.77 36.98
N LEU A 551 -4.86 4.14 35.83
CA LEU A 551 -4.15 4.59 34.62
C LEU A 551 -4.68 5.95 34.12
N ILE A 552 -6.02 6.06 34.03
CA ILE A 552 -6.67 7.31 33.58
C ILE A 552 -6.36 8.45 34.58
N TRP A 553 -6.40 8.17 35.89
CA TRP A 553 -6.06 9.15 36.89
C TRP A 553 -4.58 9.60 36.81
N ALA A 554 -3.65 8.67 36.55
CA ALA A 554 -2.24 9.01 36.31
C ALA A 554 -2.08 9.91 35.08
N ALA A 555 -2.80 9.65 33.98
CA ALA A 555 -2.78 10.50 32.79
C ALA A 555 -3.36 11.90 33.07
N LEU A 556 -4.44 12.01 33.85
CA LEU A 556 -5.01 13.30 34.26
C LEU A 556 -4.02 14.14 35.08
N LYS A 557 -3.21 13.49 35.92
CA LYS A 557 -2.13 14.16 36.67
C LYS A 557 -0.98 14.62 35.77
N GLN A 558 -0.54 13.76 34.84
CA GLN A 558 0.55 14.13 33.91
C GLN A 558 0.11 15.24 32.95
N ALA A 559 -1.16 15.27 32.54
CA ALA A 559 -1.79 16.25 31.66
C ALA A 559 -0.99 16.53 30.39
N THR A 560 -0.38 15.49 29.79
CA THR A 560 0.33 15.56 28.49
C THR A 560 -0.57 15.01 27.38
N VAL A 561 -0.33 15.45 26.12
CA VAL A 561 -1.12 14.97 24.97
C VAL A 561 -1.04 13.44 24.81
N PRO A 562 0.16 12.80 24.84
CA PRO A 562 0.26 11.35 24.74
C PRO A 562 -0.49 10.61 25.85
N ALA A 563 -0.31 11.01 27.11
CA ALA A 563 -0.95 10.36 28.25
C ALA A 563 -2.48 10.49 28.22
N LEU A 564 -3.01 11.66 27.88
CA LEU A 564 -4.45 11.88 27.79
C LEU A 564 -5.06 11.17 26.58
N THR A 565 -4.34 11.11 25.44
CA THR A 565 -4.75 10.32 24.29
C THR A 565 -4.88 8.85 24.65
N LEU A 566 -3.88 8.28 25.33
CA LEU A 566 -3.88 6.92 25.82
C LEU A 566 -5.00 6.68 26.86
N ALA A 567 -5.27 7.64 27.74
CA ALA A 567 -6.34 7.55 28.72
C ALA A 567 -7.71 7.42 28.07
N VAL A 568 -7.96 8.12 26.98
CA VAL A 568 -9.23 7.97 26.25
C VAL A 568 -9.32 6.60 25.58
N ASP A 569 -8.22 6.10 25.01
CA ASP A 569 -8.19 4.74 24.47
C ASP A 569 -8.44 3.70 25.58
N CYS A 570 -7.85 3.88 26.76
CA CYS A 570 -8.12 3.04 27.94
C CYS A 570 -9.58 3.14 28.43
N LEU A 571 -10.21 4.32 28.30
CA LEU A 571 -11.64 4.47 28.64
C LEU A 571 -12.55 3.71 27.67
N GLU A 572 -12.24 3.75 26.37
CA GLU A 572 -13.03 3.09 25.32
C GLU A 572 -12.88 1.55 25.35
N GLU A 573 -11.65 1.07 25.50
CA GLU A 573 -11.33 -0.37 25.50
C GLU A 573 -11.49 -1.00 26.90
N GLY A 574 -11.52 -0.20 27.97
CA GLY A 574 -11.45 -0.62 29.35
C GLY A 574 -12.61 -1.51 29.80
N LEU A 575 -12.28 -2.56 30.57
CA LEU A 575 -13.28 -3.45 31.14
C LEU A 575 -14.14 -2.73 32.19
N ARG A 576 -13.49 -1.95 33.05
CA ARG A 576 -14.14 -1.13 34.13
C ARG A 576 -13.39 0.18 34.30
N VAL A 577 -14.13 1.24 34.55
CA VAL A 577 -13.62 2.55 34.95
C VAL A 577 -14.60 3.15 35.96
N LYS A 578 -14.09 3.67 37.06
CA LYS A 578 -14.89 4.33 38.06
C LYS A 578 -15.62 5.55 37.51
N PRO A 579 -16.93 5.76 37.80
CA PRO A 579 -17.69 6.86 37.21
C PRO A 579 -17.07 8.25 37.43
N GLU A 580 -16.46 8.48 38.58
CA GLU A 580 -15.82 9.76 38.95
C GLU A 580 -14.63 10.05 38.05
N ILE A 581 -13.82 9.04 37.74
CA ILE A 581 -12.64 9.16 36.89
C ILE A 581 -13.06 9.35 35.44
N ARG A 582 -14.10 8.63 34.97
CA ARG A 582 -14.71 8.82 33.65
C ARG A 582 -15.16 10.26 33.49
N THR A 583 -15.97 10.76 34.45
CA THR A 583 -16.49 12.12 34.41
C THR A 583 -15.36 13.17 34.45
N ALA A 584 -14.31 12.95 35.24
CA ALA A 584 -13.15 13.84 35.28
C ALA A 584 -12.42 13.91 33.91
N LEU A 585 -12.25 12.79 33.21
CA LEU A 585 -11.62 12.77 31.88
C LEU A 585 -12.52 13.45 30.83
N GLU A 586 -13.81 13.16 30.81
CA GLU A 586 -14.80 13.78 29.93
C GLU A 586 -14.85 15.30 30.15
N GLN A 587 -14.94 15.74 31.40
CA GLN A 587 -14.89 17.17 31.73
C GLN A 587 -13.58 17.84 31.27
N ARG A 588 -12.45 17.18 31.47
CA ARG A 588 -11.14 17.70 31.05
C ARG A 588 -11.04 17.88 29.56
N LEU A 589 -11.60 16.96 28.77
CA LEU A 589 -11.48 16.96 27.32
C LEU A 589 -12.65 17.67 26.64
N GLU A 590 -13.91 17.33 26.93
CA GLU A 590 -15.06 17.90 26.24
C GLU A 590 -15.35 19.34 26.67
N ARG A 591 -15.49 19.58 28.00
CA ARG A 591 -15.62 20.96 28.50
C ARG A 591 -14.33 21.75 28.34
N GLY A 592 -13.19 21.08 28.31
CA GLY A 592 -11.90 21.70 28.04
C GLY A 592 -11.84 22.38 26.68
N LEU A 593 -12.51 21.85 25.64
CA LEU A 593 -12.58 22.46 24.31
C LEU A 593 -13.19 23.85 24.32
N GLU A 594 -14.21 24.08 25.18
CA GLU A 594 -14.93 25.34 25.33
C GLU A 594 -14.31 26.25 26.42
N SER A 595 -13.18 25.86 27.00
CA SER A 595 -12.56 26.63 28.09
C SER A 595 -12.02 27.98 27.58
N THR A 596 -12.29 29.04 28.32
CA THR A 596 -11.68 30.36 28.12
C THR A 596 -10.17 30.36 28.35
N ASN A 597 -9.66 29.41 29.12
CA ASN A 597 -8.23 29.21 29.30
C ASN A 597 -7.62 28.52 28.08
N THR A 598 -6.85 29.30 27.31
CA THR A 598 -6.22 28.85 26.04
C THR A 598 -5.29 27.61 26.22
N LYS A 599 -4.67 27.42 27.38
CA LYS A 599 -3.83 26.26 27.65
C LYS A 599 -4.68 24.98 27.76
N ILE A 600 -5.85 25.10 28.40
CA ILE A 600 -6.77 23.97 28.58
C ILE A 600 -7.43 23.63 27.26
N SER A 601 -7.95 24.63 26.53
CA SER A 601 -8.63 24.40 25.26
C SER A 601 -7.66 23.85 24.20
N ASN A 602 -6.44 24.38 24.12
CA ASN A 602 -5.42 23.86 23.22
C ASN A 602 -5.04 22.41 23.54
N LEU A 603 -4.85 22.07 24.82
CA LEU A 603 -4.52 20.69 25.23
C LEU A 603 -5.65 19.71 24.82
N ALA A 604 -6.91 20.05 25.10
CA ALA A 604 -8.05 19.25 24.73
C ALA A 604 -8.18 19.09 23.20
N ALA A 605 -7.99 20.16 22.46
CA ALA A 605 -8.00 20.14 20.99
C ALA A 605 -6.84 19.32 20.41
N GLN A 606 -5.63 19.42 20.97
CA GLN A 606 -4.46 18.62 20.56
C GLN A 606 -4.69 17.12 20.80
N VAL A 607 -5.26 16.74 21.94
CA VAL A 607 -5.62 15.33 22.22
C VAL A 607 -6.63 14.83 21.18
N LYS A 608 -7.65 15.63 20.86
CA LYS A 608 -8.68 15.28 19.86
C LYS A 608 -8.08 15.12 18.48
N LEU A 609 -7.22 16.05 18.04
CA LEU A 609 -6.51 15.99 16.75
C LEU A 609 -5.57 14.79 16.67
N ALA A 610 -4.75 14.54 17.71
CA ALA A 610 -3.85 13.40 17.76
C ALA A 610 -4.60 12.07 17.64
N ARG A 611 -5.72 11.92 18.36
CA ARG A 611 -6.57 10.72 18.26
C ARG A 611 -7.15 10.54 16.86
N ARG A 612 -7.65 11.61 16.25
CA ARG A 612 -8.16 11.58 14.88
C ARG A 612 -7.10 11.06 13.91
N LEU A 613 -5.92 11.64 13.96
CA LEU A 613 -4.82 11.29 13.05
C LEU A 613 -4.24 9.88 13.30
N ASN A 614 -4.38 9.34 14.51
CA ASN A 614 -4.03 7.95 14.81
C ASN A 614 -5.10 6.92 14.36
N ARG A 615 -6.29 7.39 13.95
CA ARG A 615 -7.44 6.54 13.57
C ARG A 615 -7.85 6.68 12.12
N LEU A 616 -6.99 7.24 11.27
CA LEU A 616 -7.25 7.32 9.85
C LEU A 616 -7.47 5.93 9.25
N LEU A 617 -8.47 5.81 8.38
CA LEU A 617 -8.74 4.56 7.67
C LEU A 617 -7.70 4.35 6.59
N ARG A 618 -7.00 3.23 6.63
CA ARG A 618 -6.02 2.87 5.60
C ARG A 618 -6.75 2.41 4.33
N ILE A 619 -6.51 3.10 3.21
CA ILE A 619 -7.11 2.77 1.91
C ILE A 619 -6.17 1.89 1.08
N ASP A 620 -4.87 2.15 1.10
CA ASP A 620 -3.87 1.35 0.39
C ASP A 620 -2.53 1.30 1.16
N ALA A 621 -1.47 0.92 0.48
CA ALA A 621 -0.14 0.78 1.08
C ALA A 621 0.42 2.08 1.65
N SER A 622 0.09 3.20 1.02
CA SER A 622 0.68 4.52 1.29
C SER A 622 -0.32 5.58 1.72
N LEU A 623 -1.64 5.29 1.65
CA LEU A 623 -2.69 6.28 1.88
C LEU A 623 -3.61 5.89 3.03
N GLU A 624 -3.89 6.89 3.87
CA GLU A 624 -4.87 6.82 4.95
C GLU A 624 -5.81 8.02 4.82
N ILE A 625 -7.12 7.81 5.02
CA ILE A 625 -8.14 8.85 4.90
C ILE A 625 -8.88 9.04 6.21
N ASP A 626 -9.21 10.28 6.53
CA ASP A 626 -10.09 10.60 7.65
C ASP A 626 -11.52 10.12 7.36
N THR A 627 -12.18 9.56 8.34
CA THR A 627 -13.58 9.11 8.25
C THR A 627 -14.57 10.19 8.65
N THR A 628 -14.08 11.32 9.16
CA THR A 628 -14.85 12.46 9.64
C THR A 628 -14.23 13.78 9.19
N LEU A 629 -14.88 14.92 9.46
CA LEU A 629 -14.37 16.24 9.16
C LEU A 629 -13.60 16.83 10.35
N ILE A 630 -12.59 17.65 10.07
CA ILE A 630 -11.88 18.45 11.07
C ILE A 630 -12.90 19.34 11.82
N THR A 631 -12.76 19.42 13.15
CA THR A 631 -13.67 20.24 13.99
C THR A 631 -13.16 21.66 14.18
N CYS A 632 -14.05 22.55 14.64
CA CYS A 632 -13.70 23.94 14.95
C CYS A 632 -12.57 24.04 15.97
N ALA A 633 -12.58 23.24 17.02
CA ALA A 633 -11.51 23.24 18.02
C ALA A 633 -10.17 22.77 17.45
N GLU A 634 -10.17 21.74 16.60
CA GLU A 634 -8.94 21.26 15.94
C GLU A 634 -8.38 22.30 14.97
N TYR A 635 -9.24 22.96 14.20
CA TYR A 635 -8.83 24.02 13.29
C TYR A 635 -8.37 25.28 14.04
N GLN A 636 -8.92 25.56 15.23
CA GLN A 636 -8.50 26.67 16.10
C GLN A 636 -7.03 26.60 16.48
N LEU A 637 -6.44 25.39 16.62
CA LEU A 637 -5.00 25.22 16.85
C LEU A 637 -4.18 25.84 15.72
N PHE A 638 -4.60 25.64 14.48
CA PHE A 638 -3.97 26.22 13.31
C PHE A 638 -4.16 27.74 13.26
N ILE A 639 -5.36 28.27 13.52
CA ILE A 639 -5.60 29.71 13.61
C ILE A 639 -4.67 30.32 14.66
N ASN A 640 -4.58 29.74 15.85
CA ASN A 640 -3.73 30.22 16.93
C ASN A 640 -2.24 30.22 16.55
N ALA A 641 -1.80 29.23 15.77
CA ALA A 641 -0.42 29.17 15.27
C ALA A 641 -0.16 30.26 14.22
N GLN A 642 -1.08 30.47 13.28
CA GLN A 642 -0.95 31.43 12.19
C GLN A 642 -1.08 32.88 12.65
N CYS A 643 -1.94 33.17 13.64
CA CYS A 643 -2.05 34.49 14.25
C CYS A 643 -0.74 34.98 14.85
N LYS A 644 0.08 34.08 15.40
CA LYS A 644 1.44 34.42 15.90
C LYS A 644 2.38 34.93 14.80
N THR A 645 2.13 34.55 13.55
CA THR A 645 2.90 34.99 12.38
C THR A 645 2.22 36.14 11.62
N GLY A 646 1.16 36.74 12.19
CA GLY A 646 0.41 37.85 11.60
C GLY A 646 -0.51 37.44 10.45
N ARG A 647 -0.80 36.16 10.27
CA ARG A 647 -1.65 35.64 9.21
C ARG A 647 -3.05 35.30 9.74
N ASN A 648 -4.08 35.88 9.13
CA ASN A 648 -5.48 35.59 9.45
C ASN A 648 -5.99 34.42 8.61
N ARG A 649 -6.41 33.33 9.26
CA ARG A 649 -6.88 32.11 8.61
C ARG A 649 -8.26 31.65 9.12
N GLN A 650 -8.99 32.52 9.81
CA GLN A 650 -10.37 32.22 10.24
C GLN A 650 -11.34 32.13 9.07
N PRO A 651 -12.43 31.37 9.18
CA PRO A 651 -13.53 31.38 8.22
C PRO A 651 -14.13 32.75 8.07
N GLY A 652 -14.50 33.15 6.83
CA GLY A 652 -14.95 34.49 6.50
C GLY A 652 -16.26 34.94 7.17
N HIS A 653 -17.07 33.98 7.65
CA HIS A 653 -18.34 34.28 8.35
C HIS A 653 -18.16 34.43 9.87
N TRP A 654 -17.00 34.09 10.44
CA TRP A 654 -16.74 34.31 11.86
C TRP A 654 -16.59 35.80 12.17
N THR A 655 -17.15 36.21 13.31
CA THR A 655 -17.06 37.63 13.76
C THR A 655 -15.72 37.91 14.44
N GLY A 656 -14.93 36.90 14.82
CA GLY A 656 -13.64 37.02 15.50
C GLY A 656 -12.71 35.87 15.13
N TYR A 657 -11.63 35.75 15.91
CA TYR A 657 -10.61 34.69 15.71
C TYR A 657 -10.94 33.36 16.39
N GLN A 658 -12.09 33.26 17.03
CA GLN A 658 -12.53 32.08 17.77
C GLN A 658 -13.89 31.60 17.26
N PHE A 659 -14.13 30.30 17.34
CA PHE A 659 -15.44 29.73 17.06
C PHE A 659 -16.49 30.19 18.10
N ALA A 660 -17.74 30.09 17.76
CA ALA A 660 -18.84 30.46 18.67
C ALA A 660 -18.95 29.40 19.82
N PRO A 661 -19.33 29.81 21.03
CA PRO A 661 -19.57 28.90 22.13
C PRO A 661 -20.54 27.79 21.74
N GLY A 662 -20.19 26.53 22.03
CA GLY A 662 -20.95 25.34 21.66
C GLY A 662 -20.62 24.76 20.29
N ASP A 663 -19.66 25.33 19.58
CA ASP A 663 -19.26 24.87 18.24
C ASP A 663 -17.93 24.08 18.22
N ALA A 664 -17.22 23.97 19.35
CA ALA A 664 -15.91 23.33 19.41
C ALA A 664 -15.84 21.93 18.78
N ALA A 665 -16.87 21.13 19.01
CA ALA A 665 -16.95 19.75 18.51
C ALA A 665 -17.56 19.63 17.09
N LYS A 666 -18.19 20.72 16.59
CA LYS A 666 -18.80 20.72 15.25
C LYS A 666 -17.73 20.72 14.16
N PRO A 667 -18.02 20.15 12.98
CA PRO A 667 -17.13 20.27 11.85
C PRO A 667 -16.86 21.73 11.50
N ILE A 668 -15.59 22.05 11.19
CA ILE A 668 -15.26 23.37 10.64
C ILE A 668 -15.92 23.54 9.29
N SER A 669 -16.44 24.75 9.02
CA SER A 669 -17.06 25.10 7.75
C SER A 669 -16.72 26.53 7.32
N GLY A 670 -16.89 26.84 6.05
CA GLY A 670 -16.55 28.14 5.48
C GLY A 670 -15.05 28.39 5.35
N VAL A 671 -14.27 27.33 5.25
CA VAL A 671 -12.81 27.39 5.07
C VAL A 671 -12.50 27.56 3.58
N ARG A 672 -11.56 28.45 3.25
CA ARG A 672 -11.07 28.63 1.88
C ARG A 672 -10.19 27.45 1.47
N ALA A 673 -10.12 27.15 0.18
CA ALA A 673 -9.28 26.07 -0.35
C ALA A 673 -7.80 26.26 0.03
N SER A 674 -7.27 27.46 -0.10
CA SER A 674 -5.90 27.81 0.29
C SER A 674 -5.62 27.64 1.78
N ASP A 675 -6.62 27.88 2.64
CA ASP A 675 -6.50 27.69 4.08
C ASP A 675 -6.57 26.21 4.46
N ALA A 676 -7.36 25.43 3.74
CA ALA A 676 -7.42 23.98 3.90
C ALA A 676 -6.07 23.31 3.52
N GLU A 677 -5.43 23.77 2.44
CA GLU A 677 -4.07 23.33 2.07
C GLU A 677 -3.02 23.76 3.11
N ALA A 678 -3.09 25.01 3.55
CA ALA A 678 -2.19 25.53 4.58
C ALA A 678 -2.36 24.78 5.91
N PHE A 679 -3.56 24.31 6.24
CA PHE A 679 -3.81 23.45 7.39
C PHE A 679 -3.11 22.10 7.23
N CYS A 680 -3.20 21.48 6.06
CA CYS A 680 -2.50 20.23 5.77
C CYS A 680 -0.97 20.41 5.89
N GLN A 681 -0.41 21.49 5.38
CA GLN A 681 0.99 21.84 5.51
C GLN A 681 1.40 22.06 6.98
N TRP A 682 0.56 22.73 7.75
CA TRP A 682 0.79 22.92 9.18
C TRP A 682 0.80 21.59 9.94
N LEU A 683 -0.04 20.62 9.58
CA LEU A 683 0.01 19.27 10.18
C LEU A 683 1.38 18.60 9.97
N LEU A 684 1.99 18.76 8.78
CA LEU A 684 3.34 18.28 8.51
C LEU A 684 4.37 18.96 9.44
N GLU A 685 4.29 20.28 9.59
CA GLU A 685 5.18 21.07 10.48
C GLU A 685 5.04 20.65 11.95
N GLN A 686 3.85 20.16 12.37
CA GLN A 686 3.61 19.63 13.72
C GLN A 686 4.06 18.16 13.88
N GLY A 687 4.62 17.53 12.84
CA GLY A 687 5.13 16.15 12.91
C GLY A 687 4.07 15.07 12.73
N TYR A 688 2.85 15.40 12.26
CA TYR A 688 1.79 14.42 12.00
C TYR A 688 1.93 13.66 10.67
N GLY A 689 3.02 13.90 9.92
CA GLY A 689 3.28 13.29 8.62
C GLY A 689 2.68 14.08 7.46
N PHE A 690 2.96 13.63 6.24
CA PHE A 690 2.51 14.32 5.03
C PHE A 690 1.00 14.20 4.85
N CYS A 691 0.30 15.28 5.11
CA CYS A 691 -1.15 15.38 4.96
C CYS A 691 -1.51 16.25 3.74
N ARG A 692 -2.57 15.88 3.03
CA ARG A 692 -3.15 16.64 1.91
C ARG A 692 -4.66 16.55 1.87
N LEU A 693 -5.28 17.35 1.03
CA LEU A 693 -6.70 17.21 0.71
C LEU A 693 -6.93 15.91 -0.11
N PRO A 694 -8.10 15.27 0.04
CA PRO A 694 -8.44 14.08 -0.75
C PRO A 694 -8.56 14.42 -2.24
N GLN A 695 -8.29 13.45 -3.10
CA GLN A 695 -8.69 13.52 -4.49
C GLN A 695 -10.19 13.19 -4.63
N VAL A 696 -10.85 13.74 -5.65
CA VAL A 696 -12.28 13.48 -5.91
C VAL A 696 -12.57 11.96 -5.97
N LYS A 697 -11.68 11.17 -6.58
CA LYS A 697 -11.83 9.71 -6.65
C LYS A 697 -11.76 9.03 -5.27
N GLU A 698 -10.90 9.52 -4.38
CA GLU A 698 -10.76 9.01 -3.00
C GLU A 698 -11.99 9.38 -2.18
N ALA A 699 -12.49 10.61 -2.34
CA ALA A 699 -13.70 11.10 -1.69
C ALA A 699 -14.94 10.26 -2.08
N CYS A 700 -15.12 10.00 -3.38
CA CYS A 700 -16.23 9.19 -3.91
C CYS A 700 -16.14 7.72 -3.47
N ALA A 701 -14.91 7.16 -3.36
CA ALA A 701 -14.72 5.77 -2.92
C ALA A 701 -14.99 5.58 -1.42
N HIS A 702 -14.84 6.64 -0.63
CA HIS A 702 -15.00 6.63 0.85
C HIS A 702 -15.88 7.82 1.30
N PRO A 703 -17.18 7.83 0.98
CA PRO A 703 -18.07 8.95 1.33
C PRO A 703 -18.23 9.10 2.85
N ILE A 704 -18.45 10.35 3.31
CA ILE A 704 -18.87 10.63 4.69
C ILE A 704 -20.40 10.64 4.74
N ALA A 705 -20.98 10.08 5.80
CA ALA A 705 -22.42 9.84 5.89
C ALA A 705 -23.27 11.09 6.13
N ASP A 706 -22.70 12.24 6.53
CA ASP A 706 -23.49 13.40 7.01
C ASP A 706 -24.14 14.23 5.88
N GLY A 707 -23.56 14.30 4.69
CA GLY A 707 -24.13 14.93 3.49
C GLY A 707 -24.52 16.43 3.58
N LYS A 708 -24.36 17.07 4.75
CA LYS A 708 -24.72 18.49 5.01
C LYS A 708 -23.54 19.45 4.86
N ILE A 709 -22.34 18.98 5.17
CA ILE A 709 -21.10 19.74 5.06
C ILE A 709 -20.20 19.00 4.08
N GLY A 710 -19.78 19.71 3.04
CA GLY A 710 -18.81 19.23 2.07
C GLY A 710 -17.37 19.46 2.55
N TYR A 711 -16.43 19.06 1.75
CA TYR A 711 -15.00 19.25 2.03
C TYR A 711 -14.20 19.42 0.75
N TRP A 712 -13.12 20.18 0.85
CA TRP A 712 -12.26 20.47 -0.28
C TRP A 712 -11.56 19.19 -0.78
N CYS A 713 -11.59 19.00 -2.11
CA CYS A 713 -10.92 17.95 -2.85
C CYS A 713 -10.09 18.52 -3.99
N THR A 714 -9.05 17.81 -4.40
CA THR A 714 -8.26 18.13 -5.59
C THR A 714 -8.74 17.29 -6.78
N SER A 715 -9.07 17.96 -7.90
CA SER A 715 -9.44 17.27 -9.15
C SER A 715 -8.20 16.89 -9.96
N SER A 716 -8.37 16.04 -11.00
CA SER A 716 -7.30 15.65 -11.93
C SER A 716 -6.65 16.85 -12.65
N ASP A 717 -7.38 17.97 -12.79
CA ASP A 717 -6.92 19.18 -13.46
C ASP A 717 -6.32 20.20 -12.47
N ILE A 718 -5.96 19.75 -11.26
CA ILE A 718 -5.40 20.56 -10.16
C ILE A 718 -6.41 21.59 -9.61
N LYS A 719 -7.63 21.63 -10.10
CA LYS A 719 -8.68 22.50 -9.59
C LYS A 719 -9.22 21.97 -8.25
N LYS A 720 -9.56 22.92 -7.37
CA LYS A 720 -10.23 22.60 -6.10
C LYS A 720 -11.72 22.45 -6.33
N LYS A 721 -12.31 21.46 -5.69
CA LYS A 721 -13.73 21.16 -5.76
C LYS A 721 -14.24 20.71 -4.40
N ILE A 722 -15.51 21.03 -4.10
CA ILE A 722 -16.17 20.58 -2.89
C ILE A 722 -16.93 19.29 -3.20
N GLU A 723 -16.70 18.26 -2.40
CA GLU A 723 -17.39 16.99 -2.47
C GLU A 723 -18.08 16.70 -1.12
N GLY A 724 -18.97 15.70 -1.09
CA GLY A 724 -19.61 15.21 0.14
C GLY A 724 -20.94 15.89 0.49
N ILE A 725 -21.47 16.81 -0.35
CA ILE A 725 -22.78 17.43 -0.16
C ILE A 725 -23.83 16.62 -0.95
N SER A 726 -24.99 16.35 -0.34
CA SER A 726 -26.07 15.65 -1.03
C SER A 726 -26.71 16.55 -2.11
N GLN A 727 -27.14 15.94 -3.24
CA GLN A 727 -27.81 16.67 -4.31
C GLN A 727 -29.11 17.34 -3.83
N GLU A 728 -29.81 16.71 -2.91
CA GLU A 728 -31.03 17.27 -2.31
C GLU A 728 -30.72 18.57 -1.56
N GLN A 729 -29.66 18.59 -0.77
CA GLN A 729 -29.23 19.78 -0.03
C GLN A 729 -28.80 20.90 -0.96
N ILE A 730 -28.07 20.60 -2.04
CA ILE A 730 -27.70 21.57 -3.07
C ILE A 730 -28.96 22.20 -3.69
N GLN A 731 -29.99 21.41 -3.97
CA GLN A 731 -31.25 21.95 -4.51
C GLN A 731 -32.02 22.85 -3.54
N VAL A 732 -31.94 22.54 -2.22
CA VAL A 732 -32.51 23.41 -1.20
C VAL A 732 -31.79 24.77 -1.20
N TRP A 733 -30.47 24.77 -1.12
CA TRP A 733 -29.67 25.99 -1.13
C TRP A 733 -29.80 26.80 -2.43
N LYS A 734 -29.88 26.14 -3.58
CA LYS A 734 -30.15 26.81 -4.85
C LYS A 734 -31.47 27.59 -4.83
N ARG A 735 -32.55 27.06 -4.24
CA ARG A 735 -33.82 27.76 -4.10
C ARG A 735 -33.71 28.99 -3.20
N GLU A 736 -33.05 28.89 -2.07
CA GLU A 736 -32.79 29.99 -1.17
C GLU A 736 -31.95 31.09 -1.84
N MET A 737 -30.94 30.73 -2.61
CA MET A 737 -30.12 31.65 -3.38
C MET A 737 -30.90 32.36 -4.50
N VAL A 738 -31.79 31.63 -5.19
CA VAL A 738 -32.65 32.23 -6.23
C VAL A 738 -33.50 33.36 -5.68
N GLU A 739 -34.06 33.24 -4.47
CA GLU A 739 -34.85 34.30 -3.82
C GLU A 739 -33.98 35.52 -3.56
N LYS A 740 -32.80 35.37 -2.97
CA LYS A 740 -31.85 36.46 -2.73
C LYS A 740 -31.37 37.11 -4.04
N PHE A 741 -31.05 36.32 -5.04
CA PHE A 741 -30.60 36.79 -6.33
C PHE A 741 -31.71 37.60 -7.07
N SER A 742 -32.98 37.23 -6.89
CA SER A 742 -34.11 37.99 -7.43
C SER A 742 -34.18 39.39 -6.84
N ILE A 743 -33.92 39.54 -5.54
CA ILE A 743 -33.87 40.88 -4.88
C ILE A 743 -32.71 41.71 -5.45
N ASP A 744 -31.51 41.10 -5.56
CA ASP A 744 -30.33 41.76 -6.10
C ASP A 744 -30.50 42.12 -7.60
N ARG A 745 -31.21 41.25 -8.38
CA ARG A 745 -31.59 41.51 -9.76
C ARG A 745 -32.46 42.74 -9.89
N ASP A 746 -33.49 42.86 -9.04
CA ASP A 746 -34.39 44.00 -9.08
C ASP A 746 -33.67 45.30 -8.69
N LEU A 747 -32.77 45.22 -7.68
CA LEU A 747 -31.88 46.32 -7.34
C LEU A 747 -30.93 46.69 -8.48
N ALA A 748 -30.30 45.70 -9.14
CA ALA A 748 -29.44 45.94 -10.30
C ALA A 748 -30.22 46.58 -11.47
N ARG A 749 -31.48 46.18 -11.67
CA ARG A 749 -32.37 46.76 -12.68
C ARG A 749 -32.73 48.20 -12.34
N ASP A 750 -33.07 48.50 -11.07
CA ASP A 750 -33.40 49.86 -10.64
C ASP A 750 -32.17 50.78 -10.76
N LEU A 751 -30.98 50.30 -10.36
CA LEU A 751 -29.72 51.01 -10.59
C LEU A 751 -29.46 51.29 -12.07
N ALA A 752 -29.81 50.39 -12.98
CA ALA A 752 -29.68 50.58 -14.43
C ALA A 752 -30.75 51.55 -14.98
N LEU A 753 -31.93 51.64 -14.36
CA LEU A 753 -33.01 52.53 -14.74
C LEU A 753 -32.79 53.98 -14.24
N ASP A 754 -32.20 54.17 -13.05
CA ASP A 754 -31.78 55.48 -12.51
C ASP A 754 -30.63 56.11 -13.34
N LEU A 755 -29.93 55.33 -14.11
CA LEU A 755 -28.91 55.71 -15.09
C LEU A 755 -29.53 56.29 -16.38
N ASN A 756 -30.74 56.87 -16.31
CA ASN A 756 -31.56 57.32 -17.42
C ASN A 756 -30.83 58.40 -18.18
N SER A 757 -30.43 58.15 -19.35
CA SER A 757 -30.14 58.91 -20.59
C SER A 757 -28.79 58.55 -21.28
N ASN A 758 -27.82 58.04 -20.60
CA ASN A 758 -26.55 57.52 -21.22
C ASN A 758 -26.01 56.35 -20.49
N LEU A 759 -26.09 55.12 -21.06
CA LEU A 759 -25.50 53.85 -20.53
C LEU A 759 -24.01 54.03 -20.20
N ALA A 760 -23.32 54.88 -20.98
CA ALA A 760 -21.90 55.19 -20.79
C ALA A 760 -21.61 56.04 -19.54
N ARG A 761 -22.48 57.01 -19.17
CA ARG A 761 -22.23 57.82 -17.96
C ARG A 761 -22.52 57.11 -16.67
N GLY A 762 -23.36 56.12 -16.70
CA GLY A 762 -23.70 55.34 -15.52
C GLY A 762 -22.76 54.15 -15.24
N LEU A 763 -22.18 53.56 -16.29
CA LEU A 763 -21.18 52.51 -16.16
C LEU A 763 -19.84 53.01 -15.61
N SER A 764 -19.45 54.29 -15.89
CA SER A 764 -18.18 54.81 -15.40
C SER A 764 -18.07 54.82 -13.86
N PRO A 765 -19.06 55.31 -13.07
CA PRO A 765 -19.00 55.26 -11.62
C PRO A 765 -19.04 53.83 -11.06
N ALA A 766 -19.72 52.90 -11.74
CA ALA A 766 -19.76 51.50 -11.33
C ALA A 766 -18.43 50.79 -11.58
N LEU A 767 -17.79 51.06 -12.71
CA LEU A 767 -16.45 50.61 -13.04
C LEU A 767 -15.41 51.21 -12.09
N ASP A 768 -15.49 52.49 -11.74
CA ASP A 768 -14.58 53.13 -10.77
C ASP A 768 -14.73 52.57 -9.36
N ARG A 769 -15.94 52.21 -8.94
CA ARG A 769 -16.16 51.50 -7.66
C ARG A 769 -15.63 50.07 -7.69
N ALA A 770 -15.81 49.37 -8.81
CA ALA A 770 -15.23 48.00 -8.96
C ALA A 770 -13.70 48.05 -8.98
N ARG A 771 -13.07 49.04 -9.62
CA ARG A 771 -11.63 49.34 -9.60
C ARG A 771 -11.14 49.66 -8.20
N THR A 772 -11.85 50.47 -7.45
CA THR A 772 -11.49 50.78 -6.07
C THR A 772 -11.58 49.56 -5.19
N LEU A 773 -12.61 48.74 -5.34
CA LEU A 773 -12.83 47.51 -4.60
C LEU A 773 -11.76 46.43 -4.95
N ALA A 774 -11.41 46.33 -6.24
CA ALA A 774 -10.36 45.42 -6.72
C ALA A 774 -8.99 45.81 -6.15
N ARG A 775 -8.63 47.06 -6.07
CA ARG A 775 -7.42 47.57 -5.41
C ARG A 775 -7.42 47.31 -3.92
N ASP A 776 -8.52 47.59 -3.23
CA ASP A 776 -8.67 47.34 -1.80
C ASP A 776 -8.55 45.86 -1.45
N LEU A 777 -8.84 44.95 -2.41
CA LEU A 777 -8.77 43.50 -2.27
C LEU A 777 -7.50 42.88 -2.85
N ASN A 778 -6.57 43.72 -3.38
CA ASN A 778 -5.32 43.29 -4.00
C ASN A 778 -5.51 42.26 -5.15
N LEU A 779 -6.55 42.44 -5.94
CA LEU A 779 -6.87 41.62 -7.11
C LEU A 779 -6.28 42.29 -8.38
N ASP A 780 -5.67 41.45 -9.24
CA ASP A 780 -5.07 41.84 -10.54
C ASP A 780 -6.13 42.18 -11.61
N LEU A 781 -7.18 42.88 -11.21
CA LEU A 781 -8.24 43.37 -12.07
C LEU A 781 -7.92 44.73 -12.71
N ASP A 782 -6.86 45.39 -12.24
CA ASP A 782 -6.51 46.74 -12.70
C ASP A 782 -6.10 46.77 -14.18
N LEU A 783 -5.43 45.77 -14.70
CA LEU A 783 -5.01 45.73 -16.11
C LEU A 783 -6.16 45.46 -17.10
N ALA A 784 -7.15 44.69 -16.69
CA ALA A 784 -8.32 44.38 -17.50
C ALA A 784 -9.34 45.53 -17.50
N LEU A 785 -9.47 46.24 -16.37
CA LEU A 785 -10.41 47.34 -16.23
C LEU A 785 -9.90 48.70 -16.77
N ASP A 786 -8.57 48.93 -16.75
CA ASP A 786 -8.02 50.25 -17.20
C ASP A 786 -7.89 50.37 -18.72
N ARG A 787 -7.50 49.31 -19.44
CA ARG A 787 -7.37 49.33 -20.91
C ARG A 787 -8.68 49.13 -21.65
N GLU A 788 -9.57 48.34 -21.11
CA GLU A 788 -10.78 47.91 -21.81
C GLU A 788 -12.02 48.63 -21.35
N GLY A 789 -12.03 49.24 -20.17
CA GLY A 789 -13.10 50.14 -19.74
C GLY A 789 -13.27 51.29 -20.71
N ASP A 790 -12.21 51.85 -21.24
CA ASP A 790 -12.24 52.93 -22.22
C ASP A 790 -12.73 52.43 -23.61
N ILE A 791 -12.33 51.25 -24.04
CA ILE A 791 -12.81 50.62 -25.28
C ILE A 791 -14.28 50.26 -25.20
N VAL A 792 -14.72 49.78 -24.03
CA VAL A 792 -16.12 49.44 -23.77
C VAL A 792 -16.96 50.69 -23.74
N LEU A 793 -16.45 51.78 -23.19
CA LEU A 793 -17.09 53.07 -23.18
C LEU A 793 -17.23 53.65 -24.60
N GLU A 794 -16.18 53.52 -25.45
CA GLU A 794 -16.22 53.92 -26.84
C GLU A 794 -17.20 53.07 -27.66
N ILE A 795 -17.23 51.77 -27.49
CA ILE A 795 -18.18 50.88 -28.17
C ILE A 795 -19.63 51.18 -27.70
N ALA A 796 -19.85 51.42 -26.42
CA ALA A 796 -21.17 51.79 -25.91
C ALA A 796 -21.64 53.14 -26.46
N LEU A 797 -20.72 54.11 -26.59
CA LEU A 797 -20.97 55.41 -27.21
C LEU A 797 -21.25 55.30 -28.72
N GLU A 798 -20.56 54.41 -29.42
CA GLU A 798 -20.77 54.15 -30.86
C GLU A 798 -22.10 53.41 -31.08
N ILE A 799 -22.47 52.49 -30.22
CA ILE A 799 -23.78 51.81 -30.26
C ILE A 799 -24.92 52.80 -29.95
N ASP A 800 -24.73 53.73 -29.05
CA ASP A 800 -25.69 54.77 -28.76
C ASP A 800 -25.80 55.81 -29.90
N ARG A 801 -24.69 56.21 -30.59
CA ARG A 801 -24.73 57.05 -31.78
C ARG A 801 -25.50 56.44 -32.93
N HIS A 802 -25.36 55.15 -33.18
CA HIS A 802 -26.12 54.45 -34.25
C HIS A 802 -27.56 54.14 -33.89
N ARG A 803 -27.96 54.22 -32.61
CA ARG A 803 -29.33 53.96 -32.10
C ARG A 803 -30.19 55.24 -31.92
N ALA A 804 -29.62 56.44 -32.00
CA ALA A 804 -30.39 57.73 -31.89
C ALA A 804 -31.41 57.92 -33.01
N ILE A 805 -31.47 57.07 -34.00
CA ILE A 805 -32.33 57.19 -35.20
C ILE A 805 -33.66 56.41 -35.06
N ASN A 806 -33.91 55.59 -34.01
CA ASN A 806 -35.17 54.84 -33.89
C ASN A 806 -35.80 54.90 -32.49
N ARG A 807 -36.81 55.71 -32.31
CA ARG A 807 -37.52 56.01 -31.06
C ARG A 807 -38.44 54.89 -30.52
N ASP A 808 -38.72 53.85 -31.25
CA ASP A 808 -39.74 52.81 -30.90
C ASP A 808 -39.26 51.61 -30.08
N ARG A 809 -38.03 51.59 -29.47
CA ARG A 809 -37.45 50.39 -28.89
C ARG A 809 -37.13 50.40 -27.38
N ILE A 810 -37.81 51.28 -26.59
CA ILE A 810 -37.60 51.26 -25.12
C ILE A 810 -38.05 49.94 -24.50
N HIS A 811 -39.09 49.32 -24.99
CA HIS A 811 -39.55 47.98 -24.54
C HIS A 811 -38.57 46.83 -24.86
N ASP A 812 -37.83 46.94 -25.95
CA ASP A 812 -36.87 45.92 -26.37
C ASP A 812 -35.57 45.99 -25.54
N ARG A 813 -35.19 47.17 -25.05
CA ARG A 813 -34.01 47.37 -24.17
C ARG A 813 -34.21 46.74 -22.79
N ARG A 814 -35.41 46.93 -22.21
CA ARG A 814 -35.75 46.34 -20.90
C ARG A 814 -35.74 44.80 -20.96
N ARG A 815 -36.32 44.20 -21.98
CA ARG A 815 -36.28 42.75 -22.21
C ARG A 815 -34.88 42.20 -22.42
N THR A 816 -33.97 42.96 -23.05
CA THR A 816 -32.60 42.56 -23.29
C THR A 816 -31.76 42.56 -22.00
N LEU A 817 -31.95 43.59 -21.14
CA LEU A 817 -31.30 43.71 -19.84
C LEU A 817 -31.84 42.63 -18.90
N ASP A 818 -33.16 42.44 -18.81
CA ASP A 818 -33.74 41.37 -17.96
C ASP A 818 -33.23 40.00 -18.36
N ARG A 819 -33.17 39.70 -19.68
CA ARG A 819 -32.63 38.45 -20.17
C ARG A 819 -31.12 38.28 -19.88
N ALA A 820 -30.35 39.38 -19.94
CA ALA A 820 -28.93 39.35 -19.59
C ALA A 820 -28.71 39.08 -18.09
N LEU A 821 -29.52 39.71 -17.23
CA LEU A 821 -29.51 39.48 -15.78
C LEU A 821 -29.93 38.06 -15.43
N ASP A 822 -30.99 37.53 -16.04
CA ASP A 822 -31.44 36.18 -15.79
C ASP A 822 -30.34 35.13 -16.14
N LEU A 823 -29.74 35.25 -17.33
CA LEU A 823 -28.64 34.37 -17.74
C LEU A 823 -27.37 34.53 -16.87
N THR A 824 -27.15 35.69 -16.32
CA THR A 824 -26.04 35.97 -15.41
C THR A 824 -26.29 35.35 -14.04
N LEU A 825 -27.53 35.37 -13.56
CA LEU A 825 -27.95 34.73 -12.31
C LEU A 825 -27.92 33.21 -12.39
N ASP A 826 -28.33 32.62 -13.52
CA ASP A 826 -28.17 31.17 -13.75
C ASP A 826 -26.70 30.77 -13.63
N ARG A 827 -25.81 31.58 -14.21
CA ARG A 827 -24.36 31.34 -14.10
C ARG A 827 -23.84 31.57 -12.67
N ALA A 828 -24.39 32.54 -11.92
CA ALA A 828 -24.07 32.77 -10.51
C ALA A 828 -24.41 31.55 -9.65
N LEU A 829 -25.56 30.92 -9.89
CA LEU A 829 -25.95 29.69 -9.20
C LEU A 829 -24.99 28.53 -9.45
N ASP A 830 -24.50 28.40 -10.68
CA ASP A 830 -23.48 27.37 -10.99
C ASP A 830 -22.16 27.70 -10.28
N LEU A 831 -21.70 28.94 -10.32
CA LEU A 831 -20.46 29.40 -9.70
C LEU A 831 -20.48 29.29 -8.17
N THR A 832 -21.62 29.36 -7.51
CA THR A 832 -21.77 29.33 -6.05
C THR A 832 -21.12 28.08 -5.43
N PHE A 833 -21.15 26.97 -6.13
CA PHE A 833 -20.62 25.67 -5.65
C PHE A 833 -19.23 25.34 -6.18
N ASP A 834 -18.71 26.11 -7.13
CA ASP A 834 -17.39 25.92 -7.75
C ASP A 834 -16.37 27.02 -7.37
N LEU A 835 -16.73 27.94 -6.48
CA LEU A 835 -15.94 29.13 -6.16
C LEU A 835 -14.77 28.80 -5.24
N ASP A 836 -13.55 29.00 -5.75
CA ASP A 836 -12.29 29.02 -5.02
C ASP A 836 -11.74 30.46 -5.01
N LEU A 837 -12.32 31.31 -4.15
CA LEU A 837 -11.88 32.70 -4.04
C LEU A 837 -11.08 32.93 -2.76
N ASP A 838 -9.80 33.27 -2.93
CA ASP A 838 -8.86 33.60 -1.84
C ASP A 838 -9.02 35.06 -1.37
N LEU A 839 -10.24 35.47 -1.10
CA LEU A 839 -10.57 36.84 -0.72
C LEU A 839 -10.72 37.02 0.80
N ARG A 840 -10.11 38.06 1.34
CA ARG A 840 -10.19 38.38 2.77
C ARG A 840 -11.44 39.24 3.04
N PRO A 841 -12.35 38.85 3.94
CA PRO A 841 -13.61 39.48 4.14
C PRO A 841 -13.57 40.61 5.21
N ASP A 842 -12.65 41.58 5.11
CA ASP A 842 -12.58 42.65 6.12
C ASP A 842 -13.71 43.70 6.01
N ARG A 843 -14.55 43.66 4.97
CA ARG A 843 -15.63 44.60 4.76
C ARG A 843 -16.95 43.94 4.38
N LYS A 844 -18.07 44.39 4.95
CA LYS A 844 -19.41 44.06 4.47
C LYS A 844 -19.61 44.79 3.12
N ALA A 845 -19.91 44.05 2.04
CA ALA A 845 -20.43 44.69 0.85
C ALA A 845 -21.87 45.13 1.13
N SER A 846 -22.16 46.39 0.89
CA SER A 846 -23.55 46.89 0.95
C SER A 846 -24.37 46.22 -0.17
N GLU A 847 -25.69 46.14 0.00
CA GLU A 847 -26.60 45.65 -1.05
C GLU A 847 -26.40 46.39 -2.37
N THR A 848 -26.12 47.72 -2.29
CA THR A 848 -25.80 48.52 -3.46
C THR A 848 -24.56 48.04 -4.21
N VAL A 849 -23.53 47.55 -3.49
CA VAL A 849 -22.31 47.02 -4.12
C VAL A 849 -22.62 45.68 -4.82
N CYS A 850 -23.43 44.81 -4.21
CA CYS A 850 -23.88 43.54 -4.82
C CYS A 850 -24.66 43.82 -6.12
N GLY A 851 -25.59 44.81 -6.11
CA GLY A 851 -26.34 45.25 -7.31
C GLY A 851 -25.41 45.75 -8.40
N HIS A 852 -24.39 46.57 -8.09
CA HIS A 852 -23.42 47.06 -9.07
C HIS A 852 -22.56 45.91 -9.66
N LEU A 853 -22.09 44.98 -8.84
CA LEU A 853 -21.30 43.83 -9.33
C LEU A 853 -22.13 42.95 -10.27
N LEU A 854 -23.40 42.70 -9.93
CA LEU A 854 -24.31 41.95 -10.77
C LEU A 854 -24.55 42.67 -12.11
N LEU A 855 -24.73 43.99 -12.10
CA LEU A 855 -24.91 44.78 -13.30
C LEU A 855 -23.67 44.75 -14.21
N ILE A 856 -22.47 44.85 -13.65
CA ILE A 856 -21.21 44.77 -14.38
C ILE A 856 -21.06 43.36 -14.99
N ALA A 857 -21.34 42.31 -14.24
CA ALA A 857 -21.28 40.91 -14.74
C ALA A 857 -22.27 40.67 -15.87
N ALA A 858 -23.50 41.23 -15.79
CA ALA A 858 -24.52 41.17 -16.84
C ALA A 858 -24.04 41.88 -18.13
N PHE A 859 -23.34 43.01 -17.99
CA PHE A 859 -22.77 43.75 -19.11
C PHE A 859 -21.66 42.94 -19.81
N TRP A 860 -20.72 42.34 -19.09
CA TRP A 860 -19.70 41.45 -19.65
C TRP A 860 -20.31 40.24 -20.33
N ASN A 861 -21.38 39.68 -19.76
CA ASN A 861 -22.11 38.57 -20.37
C ASN A 861 -22.71 38.99 -21.72
N LEU A 862 -23.30 40.16 -21.82
CA LEU A 862 -23.85 40.70 -23.06
C LEU A 862 -22.77 40.90 -24.13
N LEU A 863 -21.62 41.47 -23.78
CA LEU A 863 -20.47 41.63 -24.69
C LEU A 863 -19.95 40.30 -25.18
N SER A 864 -19.73 39.35 -24.30
CA SER A 864 -19.28 37.97 -24.66
C SER A 864 -20.21 37.33 -25.67
N GLN A 865 -21.55 37.46 -25.50
CA GLN A 865 -22.54 36.92 -26.42
C GLN A 865 -22.57 37.68 -27.79
N ILE A 866 -22.36 39.00 -27.77
CA ILE A 866 -22.28 39.79 -29.02
C ILE A 866 -21.07 39.34 -29.84
N PHE A 867 -19.91 39.21 -29.21
CA PHE A 867 -18.68 38.80 -29.91
C PHE A 867 -18.73 37.33 -30.37
N GLU A 868 -19.38 36.43 -29.61
CA GLU A 868 -19.62 35.07 -30.04
C GLU A 868 -20.51 35.01 -31.28
N ARG A 869 -21.64 35.78 -31.30
CA ARG A 869 -22.53 35.86 -32.46
C ARG A 869 -21.82 36.49 -33.65
N ALA A 870 -21.02 37.54 -33.44
CA ALA A 870 -20.21 38.15 -34.49
C ALA A 870 -19.20 37.16 -35.07
N SER A 871 -18.54 36.41 -34.24
CA SER A 871 -17.62 35.32 -34.65
C SER A 871 -18.31 34.27 -35.53
N GLN A 872 -19.53 33.83 -35.13
CA GLN A 872 -20.34 32.87 -35.89
C GLN A 872 -20.85 33.44 -37.23
N TYR A 873 -21.26 34.74 -37.24
CA TYR A 873 -21.71 35.42 -38.45
C TYR A 873 -20.60 35.55 -39.49
N LEU A 874 -19.37 35.92 -39.07
CA LEU A 874 -18.21 36.09 -39.94
C LEU A 874 -17.75 34.76 -40.52
N VAL A 875 -17.98 33.62 -39.82
CA VAL A 875 -17.76 32.27 -40.35
C VAL A 875 -18.61 32.01 -41.60
N ARG A 876 -19.90 32.41 -41.55
CA ARG A 876 -20.83 32.22 -42.70
C ARG A 876 -20.46 33.06 -43.92
N ARG A 877 -19.64 34.11 -43.77
CA ARG A 877 -19.24 35.03 -44.87
C ARG A 877 -17.79 34.89 -45.31
N GLY A 878 -17.01 33.91 -44.77
CA GLY A 878 -15.62 33.66 -45.22
C GLY A 878 -14.56 34.70 -44.82
N ILE A 879 -14.83 35.56 -43.83
CA ILE A 879 -13.93 36.67 -43.46
C ILE A 879 -12.92 36.22 -42.38
N PHE A 880 -11.63 36.56 -42.59
CA PHE A 880 -10.45 36.02 -41.90
C PHE A 880 -10.27 36.34 -40.39
N ASN A 881 -11.10 37.20 -39.74
CA ASN A 881 -10.86 37.67 -38.37
C ASN A 881 -11.53 36.87 -37.26
N ARG A 882 -11.98 35.63 -37.52
CA ARG A 882 -12.69 34.74 -36.56
C ARG A 882 -11.96 34.53 -35.23
N LYS A 883 -10.62 34.30 -35.26
CA LYS A 883 -9.85 33.98 -34.06
C LYS A 883 -9.88 35.14 -33.07
N ARG A 884 -9.84 36.40 -33.55
CA ARG A 884 -9.83 37.61 -32.71
C ARG A 884 -11.17 37.82 -32.00
N TYR A 885 -12.30 37.65 -32.70
CA TYR A 885 -13.62 37.77 -32.08
C TYR A 885 -13.93 36.67 -31.09
N LYS A 886 -13.47 35.46 -31.36
CA LYS A 886 -13.59 34.35 -30.41
C LYS A 886 -12.72 34.55 -29.16
N MET A 887 -11.54 35.12 -29.31
CA MET A 887 -10.67 35.53 -28.20
C MET A 887 -11.35 36.54 -27.30
N TYR A 888 -11.90 37.61 -27.87
CA TYR A 888 -12.67 38.64 -27.11
C TYR A 888 -13.88 38.04 -26.41
N SER A 889 -14.64 37.15 -27.05
CA SER A 889 -15.76 36.44 -26.39
C SER A 889 -15.32 35.67 -25.17
N HIS A 890 -14.20 34.95 -25.24
CA HIS A 890 -13.63 34.20 -24.10
C HIS A 890 -13.11 35.12 -22.99
N GLU A 891 -12.47 36.22 -23.34
CA GLU A 891 -11.94 37.21 -22.42
C GLU A 891 -13.06 37.88 -21.63
N TYR A 892 -14.11 38.34 -22.31
CA TYR A 892 -15.29 38.94 -21.67
C TYR A 892 -16.06 37.90 -20.83
N ALA A 893 -16.11 36.65 -21.24
CA ALA A 893 -16.66 35.57 -20.40
C ALA A 893 -15.83 35.35 -19.12
N SER A 894 -14.50 35.43 -19.22
CA SER A 894 -13.61 35.32 -18.06
C SER A 894 -13.80 36.50 -17.09
N ASN A 895 -13.86 37.72 -17.60
CA ASN A 895 -14.11 38.94 -16.80
C ASN A 895 -15.48 38.89 -16.09
N ARG A 896 -16.53 38.44 -16.81
CA ARG A 896 -17.84 38.17 -16.22
C ARG A 896 -17.71 37.21 -15.03
N ASP A 897 -17.09 36.05 -15.24
CA ASP A 897 -16.99 35.00 -14.21
C ASP A 897 -16.20 35.47 -12.99
N THR A 898 -15.19 36.33 -13.18
CA THR A 898 -14.43 36.94 -12.08
C THR A 898 -15.28 37.89 -11.25
N VAL A 899 -15.99 38.83 -11.89
CA VAL A 899 -16.86 39.80 -11.20
C VAL A 899 -18.05 39.11 -10.56
N LEU A 900 -18.61 38.11 -11.22
CA LEU A 900 -19.71 37.31 -10.71
C LEU A 900 -19.26 36.46 -9.50
N GLY A 901 -18.03 35.95 -9.52
CA GLY A 901 -17.42 35.29 -8.37
C GLY A 901 -17.35 36.19 -7.13
N LEU A 902 -16.94 37.44 -7.30
CA LEU A 902 -16.97 38.46 -6.23
C LEU A 902 -18.39 38.71 -5.70
N TYR A 903 -19.34 38.86 -6.60
CA TYR A 903 -20.75 39.04 -6.22
C TYR A 903 -21.25 37.87 -5.36
N VAL A 904 -21.11 36.65 -5.84
CA VAL A 904 -21.52 35.45 -5.13
C VAL A 904 -20.82 35.31 -3.77
N PHE A 905 -19.53 35.63 -3.71
CA PHE A 905 -18.76 35.62 -2.47
C PHE A 905 -19.34 36.57 -1.41
N PHE A 906 -19.65 37.84 -1.79
CA PHE A 906 -20.23 38.80 -0.86
C PHE A 906 -21.64 38.40 -0.41
N VAL A 907 -22.46 37.89 -1.33
CA VAL A 907 -23.80 37.39 -1.02
C VAL A 907 -23.71 36.22 -0.03
N LEU A 908 -22.84 35.22 -0.27
CA LEU A 908 -22.64 34.08 0.62
C LEU A 908 -22.19 34.52 2.02
N ILE A 909 -21.19 35.39 2.11
CA ILE A 909 -20.74 35.89 3.41
C ILE A 909 -21.87 36.62 4.16
N ASN A 910 -22.64 37.46 3.49
CA ASN A 910 -23.76 38.16 4.13
C ASN A 910 -24.85 37.20 4.61
N LEU A 911 -25.26 36.22 3.79
CA LEU A 911 -26.24 35.20 4.15
C LEU A 911 -25.75 34.34 5.32
N ARG A 912 -24.48 34.04 5.38
CA ARG A 912 -23.86 33.24 6.46
C ARG A 912 -23.75 34.02 7.77
N LYS A 913 -23.38 35.32 7.69
CA LYS A 913 -23.33 36.21 8.88
C LYS A 913 -24.69 36.45 9.49
N THR A 914 -25.74 36.42 8.70
CA THR A 914 -27.15 36.59 9.14
C THR A 914 -27.82 35.25 9.45
N SER A 915 -27.07 34.11 9.41
CA SER A 915 -27.57 32.75 9.65
C SER A 915 -28.71 32.31 8.72
N HIS A 916 -28.91 32.98 7.58
CA HIS A 916 -29.86 32.53 6.56
C HIS A 916 -29.36 31.36 5.76
N MET A 917 -28.04 31.17 5.66
CA MET A 917 -27.44 30.05 4.97
C MET A 917 -26.23 29.50 5.74
N PRO A 918 -26.10 28.18 5.90
CA PRO A 918 -24.94 27.60 6.56
C PRO A 918 -23.70 27.67 5.65
N ALA A 919 -22.53 27.69 6.25
CA ALA A 919 -21.30 27.44 5.53
C ALA A 919 -21.10 25.91 5.36
N TRP A 920 -20.59 25.46 4.21
CA TRP A 920 -20.47 24.05 3.87
C TRP A 920 -19.06 23.58 3.49
N GLU A 921 -18.10 24.48 3.35
CA GLU A 921 -16.71 24.17 2.97
C GLU A 921 -15.92 23.70 4.20
N GLY A 922 -15.82 22.43 4.38
CA GLY A 922 -15.07 21.77 5.44
C GLY A 922 -13.69 21.26 5.01
N ILE A 923 -13.00 20.60 5.93
CA ILE A 923 -11.71 19.96 5.72
C ILE A 923 -11.82 18.49 6.05
N ARG A 924 -11.33 17.68 5.11
CA ARG A 924 -11.05 16.26 5.27
C ARG A 924 -9.60 16.01 4.92
N VAL A 925 -8.93 15.16 5.67
CA VAL A 925 -7.48 14.94 5.50
C VAL A 925 -7.21 13.55 4.96
N VAL A 926 -6.26 13.46 4.02
CA VAL A 926 -5.62 12.23 3.59
C VAL A 926 -4.15 12.31 3.99
N ARG A 927 -3.65 11.30 4.68
CA ARG A 927 -2.25 11.19 5.05
C ARG A 927 -1.54 10.22 4.11
N GLU A 928 -0.46 10.69 3.50
CA GLU A 928 0.48 9.85 2.79
C GLU A 928 1.53 9.37 3.79
N ARG A 929 1.63 8.06 3.98
CA ARG A 929 2.76 7.50 4.68
C ARG A 929 3.96 7.64 3.75
N LEU A 930 4.82 8.61 4.03
CA LEU A 930 6.18 8.56 3.53
C LEU A 930 6.74 7.24 4.08
N THR A 931 7.05 6.30 3.21
CA THR A 931 7.99 5.23 3.58
C THR A 931 9.20 5.96 4.17
N GLU A 932 9.52 5.67 5.44
CA GLU A 932 10.60 6.32 6.17
C GLU A 932 11.85 6.35 5.29
N GLN A 933 12.01 7.48 4.58
CA GLN A 933 13.28 7.94 4.00
C GLN A 933 13.04 9.22 3.20
N SER A 934 13.13 10.33 3.86
CA SER A 934 13.62 11.59 3.31
C SER A 934 14.51 12.25 4.36
#